data_e951fd37b0314213d26b3cbaf4bf4273
#
_entry.id   e951fd37b0314213d26b3cbaf4bf4273
#
_cell.length_a   1.000
_cell.length_b   1.000
_cell.length_c   1.000
_cell.angle_alpha   90.00
_cell.angle_beta   90.00
_cell.angle_gamma   90.00
#
_symmetry.space_group_name_H-M   'P 1'
#
loop_
_entity.id
_entity.type
_entity.pdbx_description
1 polymer ?
#
loop_
_entity_poly.entity_id
_entity_poly.type
_entity_poly.pdbx_seq_one_letter_code
_entity_poly.pdbx_strand_id
1 'polypeptide(L)'
;MSRTINLYSAAMPLLLGEPALVPSTLKGEESLSTLYSYTIMTKTAANPLIPWQSASNIEIKDLIGKEMTIEIELDGSGLDAVTGVGKGIREISGLVQQARFLGRDANQAKHEFVIRPWLYLTDLTSDYKTFQHMNVVEIIDEVLSDYHFPLDKRLSGSYPQLDFQVQYGETDFNFIQRLMEEWGIYWFFEHHGHKHKMVIVDHVGAHKKFKSAAYHTLKYEPDLPKAGGEYVTRFDHQETITTGSWVTNDYDFTKSRADIMALDSKPRKTSFNDMEVYHWPGDYDQPGIGEQLAKVRIEELGAIGSRATGFGELRGVVCGSNFNLKGFPVKKVNREYLIISSKLEVEEIGQVSGQEDFKYQCEFTVQPTTKIYRHPRTAIKPKTRGPQTAIVVGPPGQDIWTDKYGRVKVHFLWDRYGKNIESDSCWLRVSQAWAGNNFGGINIPRVGHEVIVDFLNGDPDRPLILGSLYNNVTMPPWDLPANATQSGLVSRTVGGGRTNFNGVRFEDKPGLERYWEQAERDMSRLTKANEKQVIGANSNLKVGLSRTKFVGGFQTANILGFNSLLVGGVMTTVVGAAQSNTVGGANSVNVGGVMATCVGGANSLAVGGANAINVGGAMATAVGGAISTVVGGASALAVGGAASAVAGGAFAISSGGMLTISASNIKIVAGGKIVIQAGEVDINPGDCCDCKGGGGGGGGGFLPGLPGLTAFGFIPLPLPLPPLPIFPPVTKPPVTVPPVTKPPVTKPPVTKPPVTKPPVTEPPVTKPPVTEPPVTKPPVTEPPVTEPPVTEPPVTKPPVTEPPVTEPPVTKPPVTEPPVTKPPVTEPPVTEPPVTEPPVTEPPVTKPPVTEPPVTEPPVTKPPVTEPPVTPTWGP
;
A
#
# COMPACT_ATOMS: atom_id res chain seq x y z
N MET A 1 6.12 -46.87 -58.61
CA MET A 1 5.36 -46.24 -57.51
C MET A 1 5.67 -44.77 -57.59
N SER A 2 4.67 -43.94 -57.95
CA SER A 2 4.85 -42.48 -57.98
C SER A 2 4.92 -41.99 -56.54
N ARG A 3 6.05 -41.48 -56.13
CA ARG A 3 6.24 -40.78 -54.84
C ARG A 3 5.84 -39.32 -55.06
N THR A 4 4.58 -39.04 -55.05
CA THR A 4 4.07 -37.75 -55.43
C THR A 4 3.84 -36.85 -54.20
N ILE A 5 4.05 -35.57 -54.41
CA ILE A 5 3.56 -34.52 -53.53
C ILE A 5 2.54 -33.67 -54.27
N ASN A 6 1.45 -33.35 -53.61
CA ASN A 6 0.37 -32.50 -54.15
C ASN A 6 0.25 -31.23 -53.29
N LEU A 7 -0.34 -30.21 -53.92
CA LEU A 7 -0.60 -28.96 -53.26
C LEU A 7 -2.09 -28.64 -53.36
N TYR A 8 -2.69 -28.42 -52.22
CA TYR A 8 -4.13 -28.06 -52.13
C TYR A 8 -4.30 -26.70 -51.44
N SER A 9 -5.11 -25.85 -52.01
CA SER A 9 -5.66 -24.66 -51.34
C SER A 9 -6.97 -24.31 -52.01
N ALA A 10 -7.98 -23.96 -51.22
CA ALA A 10 -9.26 -23.53 -51.75
C ALA A 10 -9.17 -22.19 -52.52
N ALA A 11 -8.08 -21.43 -52.31
CA ALA A 11 -7.78 -20.18 -53.00
C ALA A 11 -6.86 -20.41 -54.21
N MET A 12 -6.45 -21.65 -54.50
CA MET A 12 -5.56 -21.95 -55.62
C MET A 12 -6.29 -21.66 -56.96
N PRO A 13 -5.71 -20.80 -57.81
CA PRO A 13 -6.28 -20.57 -59.14
C PRO A 13 -6.17 -21.85 -59.99
N LEU A 14 -7.17 -22.04 -60.81
CA LEU A 14 -7.19 -23.15 -61.79
C LEU A 14 -6.78 -22.61 -63.15
N LEU A 15 -5.95 -23.40 -63.81
CA LEU A 15 -5.49 -23.15 -65.18
C LEU A 15 -5.97 -24.29 -66.07
N LEU A 16 -6.93 -24.04 -66.95
CA LEU A 16 -7.60 -25.04 -67.75
C LEU A 16 -8.24 -26.20 -66.96
N GLY A 17 -8.72 -25.90 -65.73
CA GLY A 17 -9.37 -26.90 -64.87
C GLY A 17 -8.44 -27.63 -63.92
N GLU A 18 -7.15 -27.47 -64.04
CA GLU A 18 -6.12 -28.04 -63.18
C GLU A 18 -5.52 -26.98 -62.22
N PRO A 19 -5.00 -27.33 -61.03
CA PRO A 19 -4.27 -26.41 -60.19
C PRO A 19 -3.16 -25.68 -60.92
N ALA A 20 -3.13 -24.37 -60.83
CA ALA A 20 -2.14 -23.55 -61.56
C ALA A 20 -0.68 -23.80 -61.13
N LEU A 21 -0.49 -24.28 -59.92
CA LEU A 21 0.82 -24.52 -59.31
C LEU A 21 0.97 -25.97 -58.84
N VAL A 22 2.09 -26.56 -59.17
CA VAL A 22 2.53 -27.88 -58.70
C VAL A 22 3.79 -27.74 -57.86
N PRO A 23 3.91 -28.47 -56.74
CA PRO A 23 5.08 -28.41 -55.88
C PRO A 23 6.29 -29.02 -56.53
N SER A 24 7.49 -28.41 -56.34
CA SER A 24 8.78 -28.95 -56.83
C SER A 24 9.74 -29.24 -55.66
N THR A 25 9.75 -28.42 -54.64
CA THR A 25 10.53 -28.70 -53.44
C THR A 25 9.72 -28.30 -52.18
N LEU A 26 9.99 -29.01 -51.12
CA LEU A 26 9.47 -28.72 -49.79
C LEU A 26 10.63 -28.76 -48.80
N LYS A 27 10.78 -27.71 -47.99
CA LYS A 27 11.72 -27.70 -46.87
C LYS A 27 11.02 -27.14 -45.66
N GLY A 28 11.08 -27.83 -44.52
CA GLY A 28 10.49 -27.30 -43.31
C GLY A 28 10.90 -28.06 -42.08
N GLU A 29 10.64 -27.43 -40.99
CA GLU A 29 10.90 -27.95 -39.65
C GLU A 29 9.70 -27.73 -38.76
N GLU A 30 9.37 -28.74 -37.99
CA GLU A 30 8.38 -28.72 -36.93
C GLU A 30 8.98 -29.27 -35.64
N SER A 31 8.67 -28.62 -34.51
CA SER A 31 9.07 -29.07 -33.18
C SER A 31 7.93 -28.90 -32.20
N LEU A 32 7.93 -29.67 -31.10
CA LEU A 32 6.99 -29.47 -30.00
C LEU A 32 7.14 -28.06 -29.46
N SER A 33 6.03 -27.38 -29.25
CA SER A 33 5.95 -25.98 -28.75
C SER A 33 6.74 -24.95 -29.57
N THR A 34 6.87 -25.18 -30.87
CA THR A 34 7.52 -24.26 -31.79
C THR A 34 6.68 -24.05 -33.04
N LEU A 35 6.55 -22.82 -33.51
CA LEU A 35 5.84 -22.50 -34.73
C LEU A 35 6.57 -23.11 -35.93
N TYR A 36 5.98 -24.13 -36.54
CA TYR A 36 6.59 -24.71 -37.72
C TYR A 36 6.63 -23.72 -38.90
N SER A 37 7.58 -23.93 -39.79
CA SER A 37 7.69 -23.19 -41.04
C SER A 37 8.06 -24.12 -42.15
N TYR A 38 7.23 -24.16 -43.18
CA TYR A 38 7.50 -24.94 -44.40
C TYR A 38 7.60 -23.97 -45.59
N THR A 39 8.70 -24.07 -46.32
CA THR A 39 8.93 -23.35 -47.56
C THR A 39 8.64 -24.29 -48.70
N ILE A 40 7.77 -23.92 -49.58
CA ILE A 40 7.32 -24.70 -50.74
C ILE A 40 7.73 -23.95 -52.00
N MET A 41 8.53 -24.60 -52.83
CA MET A 41 8.79 -24.12 -54.18
C MET A 41 7.75 -24.76 -55.09
N THR A 42 7.15 -23.98 -55.94
CA THR A 42 6.20 -24.43 -56.93
C THR A 42 6.55 -23.99 -58.31
N LYS A 43 6.09 -24.73 -59.27
CA LYS A 43 6.16 -24.40 -60.71
C LYS A 43 4.75 -24.34 -61.27
N THR A 44 4.55 -23.51 -62.28
CA THR A 44 3.29 -23.62 -63.05
C THR A 44 3.24 -24.96 -63.78
N ALA A 45 2.05 -25.51 -63.98
CA ALA A 45 1.87 -26.77 -64.70
C ALA A 45 2.52 -26.65 -66.08
N ALA A 46 3.26 -27.69 -66.46
CA ALA A 46 3.89 -27.75 -67.76
C ALA A 46 2.85 -28.00 -68.86
N ASN A 47 2.30 -26.96 -69.43
CA ASN A 47 1.36 -27.03 -70.55
C ASN A 47 1.91 -26.29 -71.76
N PRO A 48 2.21 -26.99 -72.88
CA PRO A 48 2.76 -26.36 -74.04
C PRO A 48 1.80 -25.33 -74.71
N LEU A 49 0.53 -25.37 -74.38
CA LEU A 49 -0.50 -24.46 -74.93
C LEU A 49 -0.54 -23.12 -74.16
N ILE A 50 0.08 -23.04 -73.03
CA ILE A 50 0.02 -21.83 -72.15
C ILE A 50 1.40 -21.20 -72.12
N PRO A 51 1.60 -20.01 -72.68
CA PRO A 51 2.84 -19.27 -72.51
C PRO A 51 3.12 -19.02 -71.03
N TRP A 52 4.39 -19.15 -70.61
CA TRP A 52 4.79 -18.98 -69.22
C TRP A 52 4.35 -17.61 -68.65
N GLN A 53 4.28 -16.55 -69.48
CA GLN A 53 3.84 -15.22 -69.05
C GLN A 53 2.36 -15.24 -68.59
N SER A 54 1.53 -15.99 -69.33
CA SER A 54 0.11 -16.14 -68.96
C SER A 54 -0.03 -17.04 -67.70
N ALA A 55 0.78 -18.09 -67.63
CA ALA A 55 0.81 -18.97 -66.47
C ALA A 55 1.35 -18.28 -65.21
N SER A 56 2.23 -17.30 -65.38
CA SER A 56 2.79 -16.54 -64.23
C SER A 56 1.85 -15.47 -63.68
N ASN A 57 0.78 -15.16 -64.41
CA ASN A 57 -0.18 -14.13 -63.97
C ASN A 57 -1.10 -14.64 -62.86
N ILE A 58 -0.50 -14.96 -61.70
CA ILE A 58 -1.18 -15.42 -60.51
C ILE A 58 -1.11 -14.27 -59.48
N GLU A 59 -2.28 -13.86 -59.02
CA GLU A 59 -2.35 -12.85 -57.94
C GLU A 59 -1.98 -13.52 -56.61
N ILE A 60 -0.68 -13.49 -56.29
CA ILE A 60 -0.16 -14.16 -55.10
C ILE A 60 -0.69 -13.59 -53.80
N LYS A 61 -1.16 -12.32 -53.80
CA LYS A 61 -1.77 -11.68 -52.65
C LYS A 61 -3.05 -12.37 -52.19
N ASP A 62 -3.80 -12.94 -53.13
CA ASP A 62 -5.07 -13.62 -52.82
C ASP A 62 -4.86 -14.94 -52.06
N LEU A 63 -3.64 -15.46 -52.08
CA LEU A 63 -3.24 -16.65 -51.34
C LEU A 63 -2.76 -16.34 -49.91
N ILE A 64 -2.34 -15.10 -49.66
CA ILE A 64 -1.83 -14.72 -48.32
C ILE A 64 -2.94 -14.87 -47.26
N GLY A 65 -2.60 -15.49 -46.14
CA GLY A 65 -3.53 -15.78 -45.05
C GLY A 65 -4.54 -16.88 -45.30
N LYS A 66 -4.49 -17.53 -46.52
CA LYS A 66 -5.33 -18.68 -46.85
C LYS A 66 -4.63 -19.99 -46.45
N GLU A 67 -5.46 -21.00 -46.16
CA GLU A 67 -4.95 -22.33 -45.88
C GLU A 67 -4.35 -22.95 -47.15
N MET A 68 -3.20 -23.52 -47.00
CA MET A 68 -2.49 -24.29 -48.02
C MET A 68 -2.02 -25.60 -47.38
N THR A 69 -2.27 -26.70 -48.06
CA THR A 69 -1.92 -28.07 -47.64
C THR A 69 -1.03 -28.73 -48.63
N ILE A 70 0.05 -29.31 -48.13
CA ILE A 70 0.90 -30.22 -48.88
C ILE A 70 0.44 -31.63 -48.53
N GLU A 71 0.22 -32.42 -49.54
CA GLU A 71 -0.14 -33.83 -49.45
C GLU A 71 1.04 -34.68 -49.94
N ILE A 72 1.56 -35.56 -49.07
CA ILE A 72 2.62 -36.48 -49.37
C ILE A 72 2.06 -37.89 -49.40
N GLU A 73 2.14 -38.56 -50.55
CA GLU A 73 1.71 -39.96 -50.66
C GLU A 73 2.61 -40.88 -49.85
N LEU A 74 1.98 -41.81 -49.16
CA LEU A 74 2.59 -42.87 -48.37
C LEU A 74 2.27 -44.21 -48.99
N ASP A 75 3.31 -44.94 -49.40
CA ASP A 75 3.17 -46.23 -50.09
C ASP A 75 2.85 -47.41 -49.12
N GLY A 76 3.04 -47.23 -47.82
CA GLY A 76 3.04 -48.33 -46.86
C GLY A 76 4.45 -48.89 -46.63
N SER A 77 4.60 -50.00 -45.88
CA SER A 77 5.91 -50.51 -45.46
C SER A 77 6.18 -51.95 -45.87
N GLY A 78 7.36 -52.24 -46.37
CA GLY A 78 7.92 -53.57 -46.53
C GLY A 78 7.08 -54.53 -47.41
N LEU A 79 6.94 -55.80 -47.02
CA LEU A 79 6.01 -56.72 -47.62
C LEU A 79 4.56 -56.23 -47.56
N ASP A 80 4.23 -55.41 -46.60
CA ASP A 80 2.91 -54.83 -46.42
C ASP A 80 2.63 -53.75 -47.49
N ALA A 81 3.63 -53.21 -48.16
CA ALA A 81 3.45 -52.32 -49.31
C ALA A 81 2.68 -53.00 -50.43
N VAL A 82 2.81 -54.31 -50.55
CA VAL A 82 2.03 -55.10 -51.51
C VAL A 82 0.58 -55.26 -51.05
N THR A 83 0.34 -55.36 -49.78
CA THR A 83 -1.01 -55.44 -49.16
C THR A 83 -1.68 -54.12 -48.95
N GLY A 84 -0.94 -52.99 -49.12
CA GLY A 84 -1.47 -51.63 -48.91
C GLY A 84 -1.64 -51.22 -47.46
N VAL A 85 -1.08 -51.96 -46.51
CA VAL A 85 -1.08 -51.60 -45.09
C VAL A 85 -0.27 -50.31 -44.89
N GLY A 86 -0.94 -49.32 -44.33
CA GLY A 86 -0.30 -48.04 -44.07
C GLY A 86 -0.24 -47.07 -45.25
N LYS A 87 -0.82 -47.43 -46.40
CA LYS A 87 -1.05 -46.48 -47.49
C LYS A 87 -1.94 -45.33 -47.03
N GLY A 88 -1.65 -44.15 -47.53
CA GLY A 88 -2.42 -42.97 -47.20
C GLY A 88 -1.74 -41.68 -47.63
N ILE A 89 -2.14 -40.60 -47.03
CA ILE A 89 -1.63 -39.26 -47.27
C ILE A 89 -1.15 -38.66 -45.94
N ARG A 90 0.05 -38.11 -45.94
CA ARG A 90 0.48 -37.16 -44.92
C ARG A 90 0.13 -35.76 -45.37
N GLU A 91 -0.69 -35.08 -44.61
CA GLU A 91 -1.02 -33.68 -44.81
C GLU A 91 -0.08 -32.79 -43.99
N ILE A 92 0.35 -31.66 -44.55
CA ILE A 92 1.02 -30.55 -43.84
C ILE A 92 0.26 -29.30 -44.25
N SER A 93 -0.59 -28.83 -43.34
CA SER A 93 -1.46 -27.68 -43.60
C SER A 93 -0.96 -26.46 -42.82
N GLY A 94 -1.14 -25.30 -43.38
CA GLY A 94 -0.84 -24.03 -42.69
C GLY A 94 -1.37 -22.83 -43.44
N LEU A 95 -1.27 -21.65 -42.84
CA LEU A 95 -1.61 -20.40 -43.50
C LEU A 95 -0.42 -19.91 -44.31
N VAL A 96 -0.67 -19.44 -45.52
CA VAL A 96 0.35 -18.79 -46.35
C VAL A 96 0.77 -17.48 -45.70
N GLN A 97 1.95 -17.47 -45.11
CA GLN A 97 2.52 -16.28 -44.47
C GLN A 97 3.20 -15.38 -45.50
N GLN A 98 3.89 -16.00 -46.45
CA GLN A 98 4.63 -15.27 -47.50
C GLN A 98 4.48 -15.98 -48.82
N ALA A 99 4.35 -15.21 -49.88
CA ALA A 99 4.36 -15.68 -51.24
C ALA A 99 5.23 -14.77 -52.08
N ARG A 100 6.03 -15.35 -52.98
CA ARG A 100 6.88 -14.58 -53.90
C ARG A 100 7.03 -15.27 -55.23
N PHE A 101 7.14 -14.49 -56.31
CA PHE A 101 7.50 -14.92 -57.62
C PHE A 101 9.02 -14.92 -57.78
N LEU A 102 9.59 -16.02 -58.23
CA LEU A 102 11.03 -16.20 -58.34
C LEU A 102 11.56 -16.12 -59.79
N GLY A 103 10.66 -15.86 -60.74
CA GLY A 103 11.00 -15.84 -62.12
C GLY A 103 10.62 -17.13 -62.84
N ARG A 104 11.38 -17.55 -63.87
CA ARG A 104 11.07 -18.70 -64.69
C ARG A 104 12.15 -19.78 -64.68
N ASP A 105 11.75 -20.99 -64.93
CA ASP A 105 12.61 -22.12 -65.23
C ASP A 105 12.13 -22.76 -66.51
N ALA A 106 12.93 -22.70 -67.56
CA ALA A 106 12.53 -23.07 -68.91
C ALA A 106 11.21 -22.36 -69.32
N ASN A 107 10.10 -23.09 -69.40
CA ASN A 107 8.77 -22.56 -69.76
C ASN A 107 7.77 -22.55 -68.62
N GLN A 108 8.26 -22.69 -67.39
CA GLN A 108 7.41 -22.64 -66.16
C GLN A 108 7.75 -21.44 -65.30
N ALA A 109 6.76 -20.83 -64.69
CA ALA A 109 6.95 -19.79 -63.70
C ALA A 109 7.16 -20.46 -62.33
N LYS A 110 8.13 -19.92 -61.57
CA LYS A 110 8.43 -20.40 -60.21
C LYS A 110 7.88 -19.47 -59.16
N HIS A 111 7.29 -20.06 -58.13
CA HIS A 111 6.81 -19.31 -56.95
C HIS A 111 7.32 -20.02 -55.72
N GLU A 112 7.43 -19.24 -54.66
CA GLU A 112 7.75 -19.73 -53.33
C GLU A 112 6.65 -19.30 -52.35
N PHE A 113 6.24 -20.23 -51.52
CA PHE A 113 5.29 -20.00 -50.44
C PHE A 113 5.93 -20.45 -49.13
N VAL A 114 5.72 -19.64 -48.09
CA VAL A 114 6.01 -20.02 -46.71
C VAL A 114 4.68 -20.21 -45.99
N ILE A 115 4.48 -21.41 -45.47
CA ILE A 115 3.30 -21.70 -44.65
C ILE A 115 3.70 -21.86 -43.19
N ARG A 116 2.85 -21.34 -42.34
CA ARG A 116 2.98 -21.40 -40.88
C ARG A 116 1.66 -21.82 -40.22
N PRO A 117 1.69 -22.29 -38.97
CA PRO A 117 0.46 -22.59 -38.27
C PRO A 117 -0.34 -21.29 -37.99
N TRP A 118 -1.65 -21.40 -37.87
CA TRP A 118 -2.50 -20.28 -37.51
C TRP A 118 -2.05 -19.57 -36.19
N LEU A 119 -1.42 -20.32 -35.28
CA LEU A 119 -0.87 -19.77 -34.05
C LEU A 119 0.18 -18.66 -34.31
N TYR A 120 0.79 -18.62 -35.50
CA TYR A 120 1.64 -17.51 -35.91
C TYR A 120 0.92 -16.15 -35.89
N LEU A 121 -0.39 -16.13 -36.07
CA LEU A 121 -1.18 -14.89 -35.99
C LEU A 121 -1.10 -14.26 -34.61
N THR A 122 -0.95 -15.06 -33.55
CA THR A 122 -0.81 -14.59 -32.17
C THR A 122 0.54 -13.89 -31.93
N ASP A 123 1.51 -14.07 -32.83
CA ASP A 123 2.80 -13.36 -32.77
C ASP A 123 2.76 -12.00 -33.51
N LEU A 124 1.67 -11.72 -34.22
CA LEU A 124 1.43 -10.45 -34.92
C LEU A 124 0.61 -9.45 -34.08
N THR A 125 0.14 -9.86 -32.93
CA THR A 125 -0.62 -9.03 -31.99
C THR A 125 0.14 -8.90 -30.70
N SER A 126 0.03 -7.76 -30.04
CA SER A 126 0.59 -7.53 -28.70
C SER A 126 -0.35 -6.66 -27.89
N ASP A 127 -0.40 -6.90 -26.60
CA ASP A 127 -1.30 -6.16 -25.74
C ASP A 127 -0.74 -5.92 -24.32
N TYR A 128 -1.49 -5.10 -23.57
CA TYR A 128 -1.38 -4.94 -22.14
C TYR A 128 -2.74 -5.32 -21.55
N LYS A 129 -2.82 -6.48 -20.91
CA LYS A 129 -4.08 -7.02 -20.39
C LYS A 129 -3.86 -7.71 -19.05
N THR A 130 -4.78 -7.53 -18.12
CA THR A 130 -4.79 -8.19 -16.82
C THR A 130 -5.73 -9.39 -16.83
N PHE A 131 -5.29 -10.48 -16.19
CA PHE A 131 -6.08 -11.69 -15.96
C PHE A 131 -6.10 -11.95 -14.46
N GLN A 132 -7.29 -12.14 -13.88
CA GLN A 132 -7.44 -12.28 -12.45
C GLN A 132 -8.31 -13.50 -12.13
N HIS A 133 -7.92 -14.23 -11.09
CA HIS A 133 -8.67 -15.38 -10.59
C HIS A 133 -8.97 -16.43 -11.67
N MET A 134 -8.03 -16.64 -12.57
CA MET A 134 -8.09 -17.62 -13.65
C MET A 134 -6.94 -18.61 -13.54
N ASN A 135 -7.18 -19.86 -13.89
CA ASN A 135 -6.07 -20.78 -14.07
C ASN A 135 -5.42 -20.63 -15.45
N VAL A 136 -4.23 -21.20 -15.62
CA VAL A 136 -3.46 -21.01 -16.85
C VAL A 136 -4.22 -21.49 -18.11
N VAL A 137 -5.04 -22.53 -18.01
CA VAL A 137 -5.80 -23.05 -19.16
C VAL A 137 -6.94 -22.11 -19.54
N GLU A 138 -7.60 -21.50 -18.56
CA GLU A 138 -8.62 -20.46 -18.78
C GLU A 138 -8.03 -19.23 -19.43
N ILE A 139 -6.83 -18.80 -19.01
CA ILE A 139 -6.12 -17.66 -19.62
C ILE A 139 -5.79 -17.97 -21.08
N ILE A 140 -5.24 -19.16 -21.38
CA ILE A 140 -4.93 -19.60 -22.74
C ILE A 140 -6.21 -19.60 -23.60
N ASP A 141 -7.32 -20.10 -23.07
CA ASP A 141 -8.59 -20.14 -23.78
C ASP A 141 -9.10 -18.73 -24.10
N GLU A 142 -9.01 -17.81 -23.12
CA GLU A 142 -9.43 -16.43 -23.33
C GLU A 142 -8.60 -15.74 -24.42
N VAL A 143 -7.28 -15.89 -24.39
CA VAL A 143 -6.38 -15.29 -25.41
C VAL A 143 -6.64 -15.91 -26.78
N LEU A 144 -6.83 -17.24 -26.88
CA LEU A 144 -7.02 -17.93 -28.15
C LEU A 144 -8.45 -17.82 -28.68
N SER A 145 -9.43 -17.37 -27.90
CA SER A 145 -10.83 -17.26 -28.31
C SER A 145 -11.04 -16.34 -29.51
N ASP A 146 -10.18 -15.33 -29.65
CA ASP A 146 -10.27 -14.34 -30.74
C ASP A 146 -9.87 -14.90 -32.10
N TYR A 147 -9.14 -16.02 -32.13
CA TYR A 147 -8.54 -16.59 -33.36
C TYR A 147 -9.42 -17.62 -34.07
N HIS A 148 -10.42 -18.21 -33.44
CA HIS A 148 -11.43 -19.10 -33.99
C HIS A 148 -10.91 -20.33 -34.76
N PHE A 149 -9.73 -20.85 -34.39
CA PHE A 149 -9.12 -22.04 -34.98
C PHE A 149 -9.33 -23.30 -34.13
N PRO A 150 -9.21 -24.52 -34.72
CA PRO A 150 -9.37 -25.75 -33.96
C PRO A 150 -8.31 -25.94 -32.88
N LEU A 151 -8.75 -26.18 -31.65
CA LEU A 151 -7.94 -26.48 -30.49
C LEU A 151 -8.41 -27.79 -29.84
N ASP A 152 -7.48 -28.63 -29.43
CA ASP A 152 -7.74 -29.88 -28.67
C ASP A 152 -6.88 -29.87 -27.41
N LYS A 153 -7.49 -30.16 -26.27
CA LYS A 153 -6.81 -30.17 -24.96
C LYS A 153 -6.79 -31.57 -24.39
N ARG A 154 -5.62 -32.17 -24.24
CA ARG A 154 -5.39 -33.49 -23.67
C ARG A 154 -4.53 -33.33 -22.43
N LEU A 155 -5.06 -32.60 -21.44
CA LEU A 155 -4.40 -32.30 -20.18
C LEU A 155 -4.85 -33.29 -19.11
N SER A 156 -3.93 -33.68 -18.25
CA SER A 156 -4.19 -34.59 -17.11
C SER A 156 -3.93 -33.92 -15.77
N GLY A 157 -3.15 -32.85 -15.75
CA GLY A 157 -2.84 -32.09 -14.56
C GLY A 157 -4.00 -31.20 -14.08
N SER A 158 -3.97 -30.82 -12.81
CA SER A 158 -4.80 -29.73 -12.27
C SER A 158 -3.95 -28.47 -12.16
N TYR A 159 -4.54 -27.35 -12.53
CA TYR A 159 -3.87 -26.06 -12.53
C TYR A 159 -4.55 -25.15 -11.51
N PRO A 160 -3.80 -24.57 -10.56
CA PRO A 160 -4.37 -23.69 -9.56
C PRO A 160 -4.87 -22.41 -10.19
N GLN A 161 -5.81 -21.77 -9.51
CA GLN A 161 -6.23 -20.42 -9.84
C GLN A 161 -5.11 -19.44 -9.46
N LEU A 162 -4.75 -18.57 -10.41
CA LEU A 162 -3.75 -17.52 -10.27
C LEU A 162 -4.45 -16.23 -9.87
N ASP A 163 -3.94 -15.53 -8.88
CA ASP A 163 -4.54 -14.29 -8.40
C ASP A 163 -4.47 -13.19 -9.45
N PHE A 164 -3.31 -13.06 -10.09
CA PHE A 164 -3.05 -11.97 -11.02
C PHE A 164 -1.97 -12.35 -12.02
N GLN A 165 -2.25 -12.19 -13.30
CA GLN A 165 -1.31 -12.37 -14.39
C GLN A 165 -1.46 -11.21 -15.37
N VAL A 166 -0.35 -10.75 -15.92
CA VAL A 166 -0.34 -9.61 -16.85
C VAL A 166 0.36 -10.00 -18.15
N GLN A 167 -0.33 -9.86 -19.24
CA GLN A 167 0.31 -9.70 -20.54
C GLN A 167 0.83 -8.27 -20.59
N TYR A 168 2.14 -8.09 -20.69
CA TYR A 168 2.78 -6.79 -20.54
C TYR A 168 3.58 -6.38 -21.77
N GLY A 169 2.93 -5.83 -22.78
CA GLY A 169 3.55 -5.36 -24.02
C GLY A 169 4.26 -6.47 -24.79
N GLU A 170 3.81 -7.68 -24.62
CA GLU A 170 4.29 -8.87 -25.31
C GLU A 170 3.24 -9.39 -26.29
N THR A 171 3.69 -10.20 -27.25
CA THR A 171 2.76 -10.83 -28.19
C THR A 171 1.88 -11.87 -27.46
N ASP A 172 0.69 -12.12 -27.99
CA ASP A 172 -0.20 -13.15 -27.48
C ASP A 172 0.51 -14.50 -27.49
N PHE A 173 1.33 -14.75 -28.52
CA PHE A 173 2.16 -15.94 -28.62
C PHE A 173 3.14 -16.04 -27.44
N ASN A 174 3.94 -15.00 -27.19
CA ASN A 174 4.91 -15.03 -26.10
C ASN A 174 4.23 -15.22 -24.74
N PHE A 175 3.10 -14.54 -24.54
CA PHE A 175 2.34 -14.63 -23.30
C PHE A 175 1.84 -16.05 -23.01
N ILE A 176 1.12 -16.68 -23.95
CA ILE A 176 0.62 -18.05 -23.75
C ILE A 176 1.75 -19.07 -23.72
N GLN A 177 2.80 -18.87 -24.51
CA GLN A 177 3.95 -19.76 -24.55
C GLN A 177 4.67 -19.80 -23.20
N ARG A 178 4.99 -18.64 -22.61
CA ARG A 178 5.66 -18.61 -21.29
C ARG A 178 4.82 -19.21 -20.18
N LEU A 179 3.49 -18.98 -20.21
CA LEU A 179 2.57 -19.61 -19.25
C LEU A 179 2.54 -21.13 -19.42
N MET A 180 2.47 -21.64 -20.66
CA MET A 180 2.52 -23.09 -20.92
C MET A 180 3.86 -23.69 -20.45
N GLU A 181 4.98 -23.06 -20.77
CA GLU A 181 6.31 -23.49 -20.33
C GLU A 181 6.46 -23.49 -18.81
N GLU A 182 5.89 -22.52 -18.13
CA GLU A 182 5.91 -22.43 -16.68
C GLU A 182 5.19 -23.59 -16.02
N TRP A 183 4.02 -23.93 -16.52
CA TRP A 183 3.16 -24.97 -15.96
C TRP A 183 3.40 -26.37 -16.55
N GLY A 184 4.43 -26.51 -17.39
CA GLY A 184 4.83 -27.78 -18.00
C GLY A 184 3.88 -28.27 -19.08
N ILE A 185 3.09 -27.38 -19.63
CA ILE A 185 2.23 -27.61 -20.79
C ILE A 185 3.07 -27.41 -22.05
N TYR A 186 2.78 -28.21 -23.07
CA TYR A 186 3.39 -28.06 -24.37
C TYR A 186 2.41 -28.44 -25.47
N TRP A 187 2.72 -28.17 -26.72
CA TRP A 187 1.78 -28.33 -27.81
C TRP A 187 2.44 -28.78 -29.10
N PHE A 188 1.58 -29.28 -30.01
CA PHE A 188 1.94 -29.64 -31.37
C PHE A 188 0.73 -29.51 -32.28
N PHE A 189 0.88 -29.77 -33.59
CA PHE A 189 -0.19 -29.72 -34.55
C PHE A 189 -0.54 -31.11 -35.10
N GLU A 190 -1.82 -31.40 -35.21
CA GLU A 190 -2.38 -32.50 -35.98
C GLU A 190 -2.94 -31.93 -37.30
N HIS A 191 -2.59 -32.54 -38.42
CA HIS A 191 -3.05 -32.14 -39.76
C HIS A 191 -4.05 -33.14 -40.29
N HIS A 192 -5.21 -32.69 -40.67
CA HIS A 192 -6.27 -33.54 -41.22
C HIS A 192 -7.38 -32.76 -41.91
N GLY A 193 -7.78 -33.23 -43.14
CA GLY A 193 -8.84 -32.64 -43.91
C GLY A 193 -8.53 -31.21 -44.36
N HIS A 194 -7.31 -31.00 -44.80
CA HIS A 194 -6.75 -29.73 -45.26
C HIS A 194 -6.76 -28.63 -44.18
N LYS A 195 -6.76 -29.05 -42.92
CA LYS A 195 -6.71 -28.18 -41.75
C LYS A 195 -5.63 -28.61 -40.79
N HIS A 196 -5.14 -27.68 -39.99
CA HIS A 196 -4.26 -27.96 -38.88
C HIS A 196 -4.94 -27.59 -37.58
N LYS A 197 -4.82 -28.45 -36.57
CA LYS A 197 -5.44 -28.32 -35.25
C LYS A 197 -4.34 -28.31 -34.21
N MET A 198 -4.30 -27.30 -33.36
CA MET A 198 -3.40 -27.27 -32.23
C MET A 198 -3.85 -28.28 -31.16
N VAL A 199 -2.91 -29.02 -30.62
CA VAL A 199 -3.14 -29.98 -29.52
C VAL A 199 -2.27 -29.58 -28.35
N ILE A 200 -2.90 -29.26 -27.23
CA ILE A 200 -2.23 -28.86 -25.97
C ILE A 200 -2.19 -30.09 -25.05
N VAL A 201 -1.02 -30.40 -24.53
CA VAL A 201 -0.76 -31.59 -23.71
C VAL A 201 0.16 -31.26 -22.53
N ASP A 202 0.12 -32.11 -21.50
CA ASP A 202 0.99 -32.01 -20.33
C ASP A 202 1.68 -33.34 -19.97
N HIS A 203 1.49 -34.38 -20.77
CA HIS A 203 2.04 -35.70 -20.50
C HIS A 203 2.29 -36.50 -21.79
N VAL A 204 3.29 -37.36 -21.75
CA VAL A 204 3.70 -38.17 -22.92
C VAL A 204 2.58 -39.16 -23.36
N GLY A 205 1.72 -39.61 -22.46
CA GLY A 205 0.62 -40.53 -22.77
C GLY A 205 -0.48 -39.92 -23.66
N ALA A 206 -0.51 -38.60 -23.86
CA ALA A 206 -1.44 -37.94 -24.76
C ALA A 206 -1.07 -38.09 -26.26
N HIS A 207 0.17 -38.48 -26.54
CA HIS A 207 0.67 -38.69 -27.89
C HIS A 207 0.23 -40.03 -28.47
N LYS A 208 -0.04 -40.05 -29.74
CA LYS A 208 -0.52 -41.23 -30.46
C LYS A 208 0.51 -41.61 -31.54
N LYS A 209 0.44 -42.85 -31.98
CA LYS A 209 1.14 -43.25 -33.21
C LYS A 209 0.57 -42.54 -34.39
N PHE A 210 1.41 -42.25 -35.39
CA PHE A 210 0.96 -41.68 -36.63
C PHE A 210 -0.15 -42.51 -37.30
N LYS A 211 -1.05 -41.87 -38.03
CA LYS A 211 -2.20 -42.59 -38.67
C LYS A 211 -1.82 -43.77 -39.55
N SER A 212 -0.71 -43.61 -40.32
CA SER A 212 -0.22 -44.70 -41.14
C SER A 212 0.48 -45.77 -40.29
N ALA A 213 -0.01 -46.97 -40.31
CA ALA A 213 0.56 -48.09 -39.56
C ALA A 213 2.01 -48.43 -40.04
N ALA A 214 2.36 -48.05 -41.25
CA ALA A 214 3.72 -48.21 -41.79
C ALA A 214 4.80 -47.58 -40.92
N TYR A 215 4.46 -46.51 -40.24
CA TYR A 215 5.40 -45.71 -39.41
C TYR A 215 5.26 -46.00 -37.90
N HIS A 216 4.45 -46.98 -37.50
CA HIS A 216 4.36 -47.43 -36.10
C HIS A 216 5.67 -48.06 -35.62
N THR A 217 6.46 -48.62 -36.57
CA THR A 217 7.78 -49.20 -36.32
C THR A 217 8.73 -48.77 -37.41
N LEU A 218 9.79 -48.06 -37.07
CA LEU A 218 10.85 -47.69 -37.94
C LEU A 218 12.03 -48.65 -37.76
N LYS A 219 12.58 -49.16 -38.89
CA LYS A 219 13.70 -50.08 -38.87
C LYS A 219 14.99 -49.30 -39.08
N TYR A 220 15.99 -49.55 -38.27
CA TYR A 220 17.34 -49.09 -38.46
C TYR A 220 18.06 -49.99 -39.51
N GLU A 221 18.55 -49.39 -40.56
CA GLU A 221 19.26 -50.08 -41.66
C GLU A 221 20.33 -49.15 -42.25
N PRO A 222 21.57 -49.13 -41.71
CA PRO A 222 22.61 -48.21 -42.15
C PRO A 222 23.23 -48.58 -43.49
N ASP A 223 23.25 -49.89 -43.78
CA ASP A 223 23.94 -50.46 -44.95
C ASP A 223 22.94 -50.80 -46.05
N LEU A 224 23.11 -50.19 -47.21
CA LEU A 224 22.38 -50.46 -48.46
C LEU A 224 20.86 -50.64 -48.27
N PRO A 225 20.13 -49.61 -47.96
CA PRO A 225 18.69 -49.69 -47.84
C PRO A 225 18.12 -50.26 -49.17
N LYS A 226 17.16 -51.17 -49.05
CA LYS A 226 16.49 -51.70 -50.25
C LYS A 226 15.85 -50.55 -51.01
N ALA A 227 16.04 -50.54 -52.31
CA ALA A 227 15.45 -49.53 -53.18
C ALA A 227 13.93 -49.43 -52.92
N GLY A 228 13.43 -48.24 -52.61
CA GLY A 228 12.02 -47.97 -52.32
C GLY A 228 11.59 -48.25 -50.85
N GLY A 229 12.48 -48.72 -49.96
CA GLY A 229 12.15 -48.86 -48.53
C GLY A 229 12.46 -47.58 -47.73
N GLU A 230 11.66 -47.34 -46.72
CA GLU A 230 11.86 -46.23 -45.78
C GLU A 230 12.51 -46.73 -44.49
N TYR A 231 13.74 -46.29 -44.23
CA TYR A 231 14.55 -46.76 -43.11
C TYR A 231 15.22 -45.60 -42.39
N VAL A 232 15.50 -45.82 -41.09
CA VAL A 232 16.42 -44.95 -40.34
C VAL A 232 17.84 -45.38 -40.68
N THR A 233 18.57 -44.54 -41.39
CA THR A 233 19.94 -44.85 -41.85
C THR A 233 21.00 -44.45 -40.86
N ARG A 234 20.72 -43.42 -40.03
CA ARG A 234 21.56 -42.96 -38.93
C ARG A 234 20.69 -42.74 -37.68
N PHE A 235 21.19 -43.18 -36.53
CA PHE A 235 20.50 -42.94 -35.26
C PHE A 235 21.53 -42.71 -34.16
N ASP A 236 21.71 -41.46 -33.79
CA ASP A 236 22.69 -41.01 -32.82
C ASP A 236 22.05 -40.93 -31.44
N HIS A 237 22.21 -41.97 -30.63
CA HIS A 237 21.72 -42.02 -29.26
C HIS A 237 22.65 -41.26 -28.31
N GLN A 238 22.12 -40.29 -27.61
CA GLN A 238 22.86 -39.41 -26.72
C GLN A 238 22.35 -39.50 -25.26
N GLU A 239 23.29 -39.59 -24.35
CA GLU A 239 23.03 -39.46 -22.92
C GLU A 239 23.89 -38.29 -22.39
N THR A 240 23.24 -37.37 -21.63
CA THR A 240 23.88 -36.15 -21.15
C THR A 240 23.70 -36.06 -19.65
N ILE A 241 24.70 -35.55 -18.90
CA ILE A 241 24.58 -35.22 -17.50
C ILE A 241 23.60 -34.06 -17.34
N THR A 242 22.67 -34.20 -16.42
CA THR A 242 21.69 -33.15 -16.10
C THR A 242 21.63 -32.92 -14.60
N THR A 243 21.13 -31.78 -14.20
CA THR A 243 20.81 -31.45 -12.82
C THR A 243 19.90 -32.51 -12.19
N GLY A 244 20.15 -32.83 -10.94
CA GLY A 244 19.43 -33.86 -10.18
C GLY A 244 18.37 -33.31 -9.25
N SER A 245 18.48 -32.06 -8.83
CA SER A 245 17.51 -31.42 -7.96
C SER A 245 17.25 -29.96 -8.33
N TRP A 246 16.04 -29.54 -8.12
CA TRP A 246 15.64 -28.14 -8.25
C TRP A 246 15.07 -27.65 -6.93
N VAL A 247 15.60 -26.54 -6.45
CA VAL A 247 15.14 -25.86 -5.23
C VAL A 247 14.69 -24.46 -5.62
N THR A 248 13.56 -24.07 -5.09
CA THR A 248 13.03 -22.72 -5.27
C THR A 248 12.41 -22.23 -3.97
N ASN A 249 12.43 -20.94 -3.76
CA ASN A 249 11.80 -20.33 -2.59
C ASN A 249 11.15 -19.02 -2.98
N ASP A 250 10.18 -18.56 -2.19
CA ASP A 250 9.57 -17.25 -2.33
C ASP A 250 9.14 -16.72 -0.97
N TYR A 251 8.48 -15.58 -0.95
CA TYR A 251 8.05 -14.90 0.26
C TYR A 251 6.56 -14.57 0.22
N ASP A 252 5.81 -15.19 1.12
CA ASP A 252 4.41 -14.83 1.38
C ASP A 252 4.35 -13.86 2.56
N PHE A 253 4.02 -12.59 2.28
CA PHE A 253 3.89 -11.58 3.32
C PHE A 253 2.72 -11.86 4.29
N THR A 254 1.75 -12.69 3.91
CA THR A 254 0.62 -13.07 4.77
C THR A 254 1.02 -14.11 5.80
N LYS A 255 2.12 -14.81 5.53
CA LYS A 255 2.74 -15.85 6.37
C LYS A 255 4.25 -15.62 6.46
N SER A 256 4.66 -14.41 6.78
CA SER A 256 6.05 -13.91 6.70
C SER A 256 7.12 -14.73 7.44
N ARG A 257 6.72 -15.65 8.30
CA ARG A 257 7.62 -16.56 9.02
C ARG A 257 7.55 -18.01 8.52
N ALA A 258 6.69 -18.29 7.55
CA ALA A 258 6.62 -19.61 6.94
C ALA A 258 7.81 -19.78 5.99
N ASP A 259 8.45 -20.94 6.07
CA ASP A 259 9.34 -21.40 5.02
C ASP A 259 8.48 -22.06 3.96
N ILE A 260 8.47 -21.49 2.77
CA ILE A 260 7.72 -21.99 1.61
C ILE A 260 8.65 -22.56 0.54
N MET A 261 9.89 -22.87 0.94
CA MET A 261 10.87 -23.49 0.06
C MET A 261 10.32 -24.80 -0.51
N ALA A 262 10.41 -24.96 -1.81
CA ALA A 262 10.00 -26.15 -2.53
C ALA A 262 11.21 -26.80 -3.20
N LEU A 263 11.25 -28.12 -3.11
CA LEU A 263 12.30 -28.95 -3.68
C LEU A 263 11.67 -30.16 -4.39
N ASP A 264 12.11 -30.43 -5.61
CA ASP A 264 11.90 -31.71 -6.26
C ASP A 264 13.22 -32.28 -6.79
N SER A 265 13.41 -33.56 -6.63
CA SER A 265 14.65 -34.25 -6.99
C SER A 265 14.37 -35.49 -7.83
N LYS A 266 14.97 -35.53 -9.04
CA LYS A 266 14.88 -36.64 -10.00
C LYS A 266 16.25 -37.00 -10.56
N PRO A 267 17.18 -37.48 -9.68
CA PRO A 267 18.53 -37.79 -10.10
C PRO A 267 18.54 -38.90 -11.15
N ARG A 268 19.30 -38.71 -12.20
CA ARG A 268 19.54 -39.75 -13.19
C ARG A 268 20.54 -40.76 -12.67
N LYS A 269 20.57 -41.98 -13.25
CA LYS A 269 21.54 -43.03 -12.89
C LYS A 269 22.91 -42.78 -13.57
N THR A 270 23.50 -41.62 -13.28
CA THR A 270 24.81 -41.15 -13.75
C THR A 270 25.64 -40.69 -12.56
N SER A 271 26.95 -40.54 -12.72
CA SER A 271 27.77 -39.80 -11.75
C SER A 271 27.36 -38.32 -11.74
N PHE A 272 27.63 -37.65 -10.64
CA PHE A 272 27.27 -36.23 -10.45
C PHE A 272 25.77 -35.92 -10.66
N ASN A 273 24.93 -36.82 -10.19
CA ASN A 273 23.48 -36.74 -10.34
C ASN A 273 22.78 -35.99 -9.20
N ASP A 274 23.55 -35.45 -8.27
CA ASP A 274 23.17 -34.69 -7.08
C ASP A 274 23.31 -33.18 -7.25
N MET A 275 23.73 -32.74 -8.46
CA MET A 275 23.84 -31.31 -8.75
C MET A 275 22.49 -30.61 -8.58
N GLU A 276 22.51 -29.51 -7.85
CA GLU A 276 21.32 -28.71 -7.52
C GLU A 276 21.30 -27.38 -8.26
N VAL A 277 20.13 -26.95 -8.68
CA VAL A 277 19.85 -25.59 -9.12
C VAL A 277 18.93 -24.93 -8.13
N TYR A 278 19.37 -23.82 -7.54
CA TYR A 278 18.55 -22.94 -6.71
C TYR A 278 18.06 -21.76 -7.51
N HIS A 279 16.76 -21.48 -7.43
CA HIS A 279 16.10 -20.38 -8.15
C HIS A 279 15.33 -19.48 -7.19
N TRP A 280 15.50 -18.16 -7.34
CA TRP A 280 14.79 -17.14 -6.58
C TRP A 280 14.46 -15.95 -7.52
N PRO A 281 13.25 -15.37 -7.43
CA PRO A 281 12.07 -15.86 -6.72
C PRO A 281 11.40 -17.03 -7.43
N GLY A 282 10.58 -17.78 -6.72
CA GLY A 282 9.84 -18.92 -7.24
C GLY A 282 8.52 -18.58 -7.91
N ASP A 283 8.05 -17.34 -7.75
CA ASP A 283 6.78 -16.81 -8.27
C ASP A 283 5.53 -17.55 -7.73
N TYR A 284 5.54 -17.93 -6.45
CA TYR A 284 4.41 -18.56 -5.76
C TYR A 284 4.27 -18.06 -4.32
N ASP A 285 3.06 -18.24 -3.75
CA ASP A 285 2.71 -17.91 -2.37
C ASP A 285 2.22 -19.11 -1.55
N GLN A 286 2.00 -20.25 -2.21
CA GLN A 286 1.54 -21.47 -1.59
C GLN A 286 2.54 -22.61 -1.81
N PRO A 287 2.89 -23.38 -0.77
CA PRO A 287 3.87 -24.48 -0.89
C PRO A 287 3.53 -25.48 -1.98
N GLY A 288 2.24 -25.88 -2.11
CA GLY A 288 1.82 -26.83 -3.13
C GLY A 288 2.01 -26.34 -4.57
N ILE A 289 1.93 -25.04 -4.81
CA ILE A 289 2.25 -24.43 -6.11
C ILE A 289 3.76 -24.51 -6.33
N GLY A 290 4.56 -24.13 -5.33
CA GLY A 290 6.02 -24.24 -5.39
C GLY A 290 6.49 -25.67 -5.69
N GLU A 291 5.92 -26.68 -5.04
CA GLU A 291 6.22 -28.09 -5.30
C GLU A 291 5.87 -28.49 -6.74
N GLN A 292 4.73 -28.06 -7.27
CA GLN A 292 4.34 -28.32 -8.66
C GLN A 292 5.31 -27.65 -9.65
N LEU A 293 5.68 -26.40 -9.42
CA LEU A 293 6.64 -25.67 -10.27
C LEU A 293 8.04 -26.32 -10.19
N ALA A 294 8.51 -26.66 -8.98
CA ALA A 294 9.79 -27.34 -8.81
C ALA A 294 9.82 -28.67 -9.57
N LYS A 295 8.71 -29.44 -9.50
CA LYS A 295 8.57 -30.68 -10.26
C LYS A 295 8.64 -30.47 -11.77
N VAL A 296 7.95 -29.46 -12.30
CA VAL A 296 8.00 -29.11 -13.73
C VAL A 296 9.42 -28.74 -14.14
N ARG A 297 10.14 -27.96 -13.33
CA ARG A 297 11.51 -27.52 -13.61
C ARG A 297 12.50 -28.67 -13.65
N ILE A 298 12.47 -29.57 -12.68
CA ILE A 298 13.39 -30.71 -12.69
C ILE A 298 13.06 -31.71 -13.81
N GLU A 299 11.79 -31.86 -14.19
CA GLU A 299 11.38 -32.64 -15.36
C GLU A 299 11.88 -32.04 -16.65
N GLU A 300 11.82 -30.70 -16.81
CA GLU A 300 12.36 -29.97 -17.95
C GLU A 300 13.87 -30.17 -18.10
N LEU A 301 14.63 -29.93 -17.03
CA LEU A 301 16.08 -30.12 -17.03
C LEU A 301 16.49 -31.58 -17.26
N GLY A 302 15.67 -32.51 -16.77
CA GLY A 302 15.87 -33.94 -16.98
C GLY A 302 15.51 -34.41 -18.40
N ALA A 303 14.63 -33.72 -19.11
CA ALA A 303 14.12 -34.11 -20.43
C ALA A 303 15.20 -34.14 -21.49
N ILE A 304 16.21 -33.25 -21.40
CA ILE A 304 17.33 -33.20 -22.36
C ILE A 304 18.36 -34.33 -22.15
N GLY A 305 18.29 -35.04 -21.01
CA GLY A 305 19.30 -35.97 -20.59
C GLY A 305 19.38 -37.26 -21.42
N SER A 306 18.32 -37.62 -22.16
CA SER A 306 18.30 -38.83 -23.01
C SER A 306 17.53 -38.51 -24.27
N ARG A 307 18.24 -38.24 -25.32
CA ARG A 307 17.68 -37.97 -26.67
C ARG A 307 18.37 -38.77 -27.73
N ALA A 308 17.80 -38.80 -28.90
CA ALA A 308 18.45 -39.32 -30.07
C ALA A 308 18.10 -38.48 -31.30
N THR A 309 19.02 -38.38 -32.24
CA THR A 309 18.78 -37.79 -33.56
C THR A 309 18.80 -38.90 -34.59
N GLY A 310 17.72 -38.99 -35.34
CA GLY A 310 17.58 -39.94 -36.43
C GLY A 310 17.62 -39.27 -37.80
N PHE A 311 18.05 -39.99 -38.79
CA PHE A 311 18.09 -39.54 -40.19
C PHE A 311 17.68 -40.68 -41.13
N GLY A 312 16.95 -40.35 -42.19
CA GLY A 312 16.56 -41.34 -43.22
C GLY A 312 15.68 -40.72 -44.29
N GLU A 313 15.38 -41.54 -45.29
CA GLU A 313 14.43 -41.20 -46.36
C GLU A 313 13.00 -41.55 -45.91
N LEU A 314 12.48 -40.75 -44.94
CA LEU A 314 11.25 -41.05 -44.23
C LEU A 314 10.20 -39.97 -44.46
N ARG A 315 9.02 -40.34 -44.99
CA ARG A 315 7.92 -39.42 -45.28
C ARG A 315 6.97 -39.26 -44.09
N GLY A 316 6.82 -40.28 -43.25
CA GLY A 316 5.83 -40.34 -42.19
C GLY A 316 6.33 -40.07 -40.77
N VAL A 317 7.49 -39.41 -40.61
CA VAL A 317 8.00 -38.96 -39.32
C VAL A 317 7.37 -37.61 -39.01
N VAL A 318 6.40 -37.60 -38.09
CA VAL A 318 5.59 -36.43 -37.74
C VAL A 318 5.80 -36.05 -36.28
N CYS A 319 6.13 -34.79 -36.04
CA CYS A 319 6.29 -34.24 -34.70
C CYS A 319 5.06 -34.51 -33.81
N GLY A 320 5.28 -34.86 -32.57
CA GLY A 320 4.21 -35.18 -31.63
C GLY A 320 3.61 -36.58 -31.77
N SER A 321 4.13 -37.44 -32.68
CA SER A 321 3.74 -38.84 -32.77
C SER A 321 4.79 -39.76 -32.16
N ASN A 322 4.37 -41.02 -31.86
CA ASN A 322 5.23 -42.07 -31.29
C ASN A 322 5.53 -43.16 -32.34
N PHE A 323 6.72 -43.75 -32.24
CA PHE A 323 7.08 -44.92 -33.03
C PHE A 323 7.98 -45.87 -32.24
N ASN A 324 8.04 -47.15 -32.65
CA ASN A 324 9.00 -48.11 -32.13
C ASN A 324 10.23 -48.20 -33.05
N LEU A 325 11.42 -48.03 -32.50
CA LEU A 325 12.67 -48.32 -33.21
C LEU A 325 13.02 -49.80 -33.15
N LYS A 326 13.40 -50.43 -34.24
CA LYS A 326 13.87 -51.81 -34.31
C LYS A 326 15.16 -51.92 -35.16
N GLY A 327 15.95 -52.95 -34.87
CA GLY A 327 17.16 -53.25 -35.67
C GLY A 327 18.41 -52.52 -35.21
N PHE A 328 18.34 -51.62 -34.21
CA PHE A 328 19.53 -50.95 -33.73
C PHE A 328 20.42 -51.90 -32.93
N PRO A 329 21.78 -51.85 -33.09
CA PRO A 329 22.72 -52.79 -32.48
C PRO A 329 22.61 -52.86 -30.94
N VAL A 330 22.37 -51.72 -30.25
CA VAL A 330 22.22 -51.65 -28.80
C VAL A 330 20.79 -51.99 -28.44
N LYS A 331 20.58 -53.16 -27.85
CA LYS A 331 19.23 -53.70 -27.54
C LYS A 331 18.33 -52.70 -26.79
N LYS A 332 18.88 -51.97 -25.82
CA LYS A 332 18.13 -51.01 -24.98
C LYS A 332 17.62 -49.79 -25.77
N VAL A 333 18.18 -49.52 -26.92
CA VAL A 333 17.79 -48.41 -27.79
C VAL A 333 16.57 -48.79 -28.66
N ASN A 334 16.34 -50.08 -28.90
CA ASN A 334 15.15 -50.56 -29.58
C ASN A 334 13.92 -50.50 -28.64
N ARG A 335 13.24 -49.36 -28.67
CA ARG A 335 12.09 -49.03 -27.80
C ARG A 335 11.19 -47.97 -28.45
N GLU A 336 10.14 -47.58 -27.78
CA GLU A 336 9.26 -46.55 -28.25
C GLU A 336 9.83 -45.17 -27.96
N TYR A 337 9.66 -44.28 -28.93
CA TYR A 337 10.14 -42.89 -28.90
C TYR A 337 9.02 -41.94 -29.29
N LEU A 338 9.01 -40.76 -28.64
CA LEU A 338 8.26 -39.57 -29.01
C LEU A 338 9.11 -38.73 -29.97
N ILE A 339 8.56 -38.31 -31.08
CA ILE A 339 9.20 -37.38 -32.01
C ILE A 339 9.03 -35.96 -31.49
N ILE A 340 10.15 -35.35 -31.12
CA ILE A 340 10.20 -33.98 -30.55
C ILE A 340 10.27 -32.97 -31.70
N SER A 341 11.09 -33.24 -32.68
CA SER A 341 11.24 -32.40 -33.88
C SER A 341 11.44 -33.25 -35.11
N SER A 342 11.06 -32.67 -36.24
CA SER A 342 11.22 -33.28 -37.56
C SER A 342 11.53 -32.19 -38.57
N LYS A 343 12.65 -32.35 -39.25
CA LYS A 343 13.04 -31.53 -40.40
C LYS A 343 12.90 -32.37 -41.65
N LEU A 344 12.07 -31.91 -42.58
CA LEU A 344 11.75 -32.60 -43.81
C LEU A 344 12.23 -31.79 -45.02
N GLU A 345 12.97 -32.43 -45.89
CA GLU A 345 13.35 -31.89 -47.19
C GLU A 345 12.87 -32.84 -48.29
N VAL A 346 12.16 -32.28 -49.26
CA VAL A 346 11.67 -32.99 -50.43
C VAL A 346 12.12 -32.24 -51.67
N GLU A 347 12.73 -32.93 -52.64
CA GLU A 347 13.23 -32.33 -53.86
C GLU A 347 12.85 -33.17 -55.06
N GLU A 348 12.33 -32.55 -56.10
CA GLU A 348 12.05 -33.19 -57.36
C GLU A 348 13.38 -33.61 -58.05
N ILE A 349 13.53 -34.92 -58.28
CA ILE A 349 14.67 -35.48 -59.03
C ILE A 349 14.25 -35.55 -60.49
N GLY A 350 14.44 -34.51 -61.23
CA GLY A 350 14.15 -34.33 -62.65
C GLY A 350 13.59 -35.51 -63.45
N GLN A 351 12.79 -35.25 -64.46
CA GLN A 351 12.14 -36.23 -65.30
C GLN A 351 13.13 -37.09 -66.11
N VAL A 352 13.55 -38.23 -65.58
CA VAL A 352 14.21 -39.26 -66.35
C VAL A 352 13.15 -40.32 -66.62
N SER A 353 12.49 -40.28 -67.76
CA SER A 353 11.45 -41.24 -68.22
C SER A 353 9.98 -40.94 -67.93
N GLY A 354 9.60 -39.67 -67.80
CA GLY A 354 8.15 -39.30 -67.76
C GLY A 354 7.40 -39.59 -66.45
N GLN A 355 8.07 -39.97 -65.37
CA GLN A 355 7.57 -40.04 -64.04
C GLN A 355 8.27 -39.01 -63.20
N GLU A 356 7.53 -38.18 -62.50
CA GLU A 356 8.00 -37.30 -61.45
C GLU A 356 8.42 -38.17 -60.28
N ASP A 357 9.69 -38.11 -59.88
CA ASP A 357 10.20 -38.77 -58.67
C ASP A 357 10.75 -37.73 -57.71
N PHE A 358 10.52 -37.91 -56.44
CA PHE A 358 10.96 -36.99 -55.39
C PHE A 358 11.93 -37.70 -54.46
N LYS A 359 12.99 -36.99 -54.08
CA LYS A 359 13.91 -37.40 -53.01
C LYS A 359 13.42 -36.84 -51.67
N TYR A 360 13.38 -37.67 -50.69
CA TYR A 360 12.97 -37.33 -49.33
C TYR A 360 14.16 -37.44 -48.41
N GLN A 361 14.33 -36.43 -47.53
CA GLN A 361 15.32 -36.49 -46.45
C GLN A 361 14.62 -36.00 -45.18
N CYS A 362 14.72 -36.80 -44.13
CA CYS A 362 14.12 -36.46 -42.84
C CYS A 362 15.19 -36.60 -41.75
N GLU A 363 15.41 -35.51 -41.04
CA GLU A 363 16.16 -35.48 -39.79
C GLU A 363 15.18 -35.25 -38.65
N PHE A 364 15.30 -36.03 -37.56
CA PHE A 364 14.36 -35.92 -36.46
C PHE A 364 15.03 -36.18 -35.13
N THR A 365 14.54 -35.44 -34.11
CA THR A 365 14.95 -35.61 -32.71
C THR A 365 13.87 -36.32 -31.93
N VAL A 366 14.28 -37.28 -31.11
CA VAL A 366 13.34 -38.09 -30.36
C VAL A 366 13.77 -38.25 -28.91
N GLN A 367 12.78 -38.55 -28.06
CA GLN A 367 12.97 -38.91 -26.67
C GLN A 367 12.25 -40.23 -26.38
N PRO A 368 12.81 -41.14 -25.53
CA PRO A 368 12.07 -42.30 -25.08
C PRO A 368 10.74 -41.96 -24.41
N THR A 369 9.65 -42.61 -24.77
CA THR A 369 8.32 -42.38 -24.16
C THR A 369 8.26 -42.71 -22.68
N THR A 370 9.24 -43.41 -22.14
CA THR A 370 9.41 -43.69 -20.71
C THR A 370 9.96 -42.50 -19.92
N LYS A 371 10.34 -41.42 -20.60
CA LYS A 371 10.82 -40.19 -20.01
C LYS A 371 9.73 -39.11 -20.13
N ILE A 372 9.59 -38.31 -19.07
CA ILE A 372 8.70 -37.16 -19.11
C ILE A 372 9.29 -36.12 -20.03
N TYR A 373 8.48 -35.57 -20.91
CA TYR A 373 8.84 -34.43 -21.72
C TYR A 373 8.28 -33.15 -21.13
N ARG A 374 9.11 -32.13 -21.05
CA ARG A 374 8.72 -30.75 -20.81
C ARG A 374 9.45 -29.88 -21.82
N HIS A 375 8.77 -28.87 -22.33
CA HIS A 375 9.41 -27.91 -23.21
C HIS A 375 10.33 -27.00 -22.39
N PRO A 376 11.57 -26.71 -22.85
CA PRO A 376 12.45 -25.75 -22.16
C PRO A 376 11.83 -24.34 -22.14
N ARG A 377 12.15 -23.57 -21.12
CA ARG A 377 11.77 -22.16 -21.08
C ARG A 377 12.51 -21.36 -22.16
N THR A 378 11.80 -21.01 -23.21
CA THR A 378 12.32 -20.23 -24.35
C THR A 378 11.68 -18.85 -24.42
N ALA A 379 10.42 -18.75 -24.00
CA ALA A 379 9.69 -17.50 -23.94
C ALA A 379 10.13 -16.66 -22.73
N ILE A 380 10.45 -15.40 -22.97
CA ILE A 380 10.97 -14.51 -21.94
C ILE A 380 9.79 -13.73 -21.34
N LYS A 381 9.63 -13.86 -20.02
CA LYS A 381 8.67 -13.01 -19.28
C LYS A 381 9.14 -11.56 -19.34
N PRO A 382 8.31 -10.62 -19.83
CA PRO A 382 8.67 -9.22 -19.88
C PRO A 382 8.89 -8.64 -18.48
N LYS A 383 9.79 -7.68 -18.38
CA LYS A 383 10.06 -6.96 -17.14
C LYS A 383 9.74 -5.49 -17.30
N THR A 384 9.16 -4.91 -16.27
CA THR A 384 8.98 -3.46 -16.18
C THR A 384 10.34 -2.79 -16.04
N ARG A 385 10.53 -1.67 -16.73
CA ARG A 385 11.80 -0.92 -16.73
C ARG A 385 11.91 0.12 -15.63
N GLY A 386 10.85 0.32 -14.86
CA GLY A 386 10.78 1.28 -13.78
C GLY A 386 9.36 1.46 -13.26
N PRO A 387 9.16 2.35 -12.27
CA PRO A 387 7.85 2.63 -11.72
C PRO A 387 6.92 3.26 -12.77
N GLN A 388 5.63 3.07 -12.56
CA GLN A 388 4.54 3.57 -13.38
C GLN A 388 3.53 4.27 -12.48
N THR A 389 2.55 4.94 -13.07
CA THR A 389 1.44 5.50 -12.31
C THR A 389 0.15 4.75 -12.59
N ALA A 390 -0.72 4.73 -11.59
CA ALA A 390 -2.04 4.12 -11.66
C ALA A 390 -3.03 4.91 -10.81
N ILE A 391 -4.31 4.72 -11.05
CA ILE A 391 -5.38 5.36 -10.29
C ILE A 391 -5.98 4.36 -9.31
N VAL A 392 -6.12 4.74 -8.05
CA VAL A 392 -6.76 3.89 -7.03
C VAL A 392 -8.25 3.76 -7.34
N VAL A 393 -8.74 2.54 -7.29
CA VAL A 393 -10.14 2.20 -7.59
C VAL A 393 -10.81 1.49 -6.40
N GLY A 394 -12.12 1.50 -6.41
CA GLY A 394 -12.94 0.83 -5.40
C GLY A 394 -14.43 0.83 -5.78
N PRO A 395 -15.29 0.22 -4.95
CA PRO A 395 -16.72 0.18 -5.18
C PRO A 395 -17.32 1.59 -5.28
N PRO A 396 -18.34 1.76 -6.10
CA PRO A 396 -19.00 3.06 -6.27
C PRO A 396 -19.44 3.69 -4.95
N GLY A 397 -19.12 4.97 -4.74
CA GLY A 397 -19.48 5.72 -3.55
C GLY A 397 -18.57 5.52 -2.34
N GLN A 398 -17.55 4.68 -2.42
CA GLN A 398 -16.54 4.55 -1.38
C GLN A 398 -15.34 5.46 -1.67
N ASP A 399 -14.99 6.31 -0.69
CA ASP A 399 -13.81 7.18 -0.77
C ASP A 399 -12.52 6.42 -0.37
N ILE A 400 -12.63 5.46 0.54
CA ILE A 400 -11.53 4.61 0.99
C ILE A 400 -11.96 3.15 0.92
N TRP A 401 -11.20 2.35 0.19
CA TRP A 401 -11.42 0.92 0.11
C TRP A 401 -10.12 0.16 0.26
N THR A 402 -10.02 -0.67 1.28
CA THR A 402 -8.78 -1.35 1.67
C THR A 402 -9.07 -2.66 2.38
N ASP A 403 -8.10 -3.55 2.38
CA ASP A 403 -8.15 -4.78 3.16
C ASP A 403 -7.47 -4.65 4.54
N LYS A 404 -7.39 -5.74 5.28
CA LYS A 404 -6.77 -5.80 6.61
C LYS A 404 -5.26 -5.48 6.62
N TYR A 405 -4.58 -5.52 5.49
CA TYR A 405 -3.16 -5.20 5.35
C TYR A 405 -2.92 -3.77 4.85
N GLY A 406 -3.98 -2.99 4.66
CA GLY A 406 -3.88 -1.65 4.11
C GLY A 406 -3.59 -1.63 2.60
N ARG A 407 -3.88 -2.73 1.89
CA ARG A 407 -3.74 -2.82 0.44
C ARG A 407 -4.88 -2.09 -0.24
N VAL A 408 -4.64 -1.62 -1.44
CA VAL A 408 -5.65 -1.00 -2.31
C VAL A 408 -5.61 -1.64 -3.69
N LYS A 409 -6.63 -1.40 -4.50
CA LYS A 409 -6.67 -1.80 -5.89
C LYS A 409 -6.54 -0.58 -6.80
N VAL A 410 -6.02 -0.80 -7.98
CA VAL A 410 -5.74 0.28 -8.93
C VAL A 410 -6.24 -0.05 -10.34
N HIS A 411 -6.43 0.98 -11.12
CA HIS A 411 -6.54 0.89 -12.56
C HIS A 411 -5.21 1.34 -13.16
N PHE A 412 -4.55 0.47 -13.93
CA PHE A 412 -3.33 0.81 -14.63
C PHE A 412 -3.64 1.64 -15.87
N LEU A 413 -2.89 2.70 -16.12
CA LEU A 413 -3.15 3.63 -17.22
C LEU A 413 -3.01 2.99 -18.61
N TRP A 414 -2.28 1.90 -18.72
CA TRP A 414 -2.15 1.12 -19.94
C TRP A 414 -3.27 0.10 -20.13
N ASP A 415 -4.05 -0.23 -19.10
CA ASP A 415 -5.14 -1.19 -19.20
C ASP A 415 -6.34 -0.54 -19.88
N ARG A 416 -6.51 -0.85 -21.17
CA ARG A 416 -7.62 -0.36 -21.98
C ARG A 416 -8.93 -1.13 -21.77
N TYR A 417 -8.91 -2.23 -21.06
CA TYR A 417 -10.08 -3.08 -20.79
C TYR A 417 -10.70 -2.80 -19.42
N GLY A 418 -9.93 -2.23 -18.51
CA GLY A 418 -10.39 -1.83 -17.20
C GLY A 418 -11.49 -0.79 -17.25
N LYS A 419 -12.38 -0.82 -16.26
CA LYS A 419 -13.57 0.05 -16.16
C LYS A 419 -13.49 1.06 -15.03
N ASN A 420 -12.33 1.23 -14.43
CA ASN A 420 -12.10 2.02 -13.23
C ASN A 420 -12.94 1.54 -12.02
N ILE A 421 -13.02 0.24 -11.84
CA ILE A 421 -13.75 -0.41 -10.75
C ILE A 421 -12.82 -1.35 -9.96
N GLU A 422 -13.31 -1.86 -8.85
CA GLU A 422 -12.57 -2.71 -7.93
C GLU A 422 -12.07 -4.05 -8.52
N SER A 423 -12.52 -4.43 -9.69
CA SER A 423 -12.05 -5.64 -10.38
C SER A 423 -10.89 -5.41 -11.35
N ASP A 424 -10.41 -4.17 -11.50
CA ASP A 424 -9.37 -3.87 -12.50
C ASP A 424 -7.98 -4.38 -12.12
N SER A 425 -7.72 -4.64 -10.85
CA SER A 425 -6.44 -5.23 -10.43
C SER A 425 -6.56 -6.16 -9.23
N CYS A 426 -5.45 -6.83 -8.90
CA CYS A 426 -5.25 -7.48 -7.61
C CYS A 426 -5.12 -6.45 -6.48
N TRP A 427 -5.02 -6.93 -5.24
CA TRP A 427 -4.69 -6.11 -4.09
C TRP A 427 -3.20 -5.76 -4.06
N LEU A 428 -2.87 -4.46 -4.17
CA LEU A 428 -1.50 -3.96 -4.12
C LEU A 428 -1.13 -3.53 -2.69
N ARG A 429 0.02 -3.96 -2.21
CA ARG A 429 0.60 -3.48 -0.95
C ARG A 429 1.01 -2.02 -1.10
N VAL A 430 0.81 -1.23 -0.03
CA VAL A 430 1.20 0.18 -0.01
C VAL A 430 2.42 0.34 0.89
N SER A 431 3.49 0.90 0.36
CA SER A 431 4.67 1.27 1.14
C SER A 431 4.32 2.38 2.13
N GLN A 432 4.74 2.22 3.37
CA GLN A 432 4.57 3.21 4.42
C GLN A 432 5.95 3.72 4.86
N ALA A 433 6.02 4.99 5.26
CA ALA A 433 7.29 5.58 5.72
C ALA A 433 7.88 4.84 6.94
N TRP A 434 7.04 4.19 7.71
CA TRP A 434 7.43 3.41 8.88
C TRP A 434 6.39 2.32 9.14
N ALA A 435 6.81 1.06 9.16
CA ALA A 435 5.94 -0.09 9.35
C ALA A 435 6.56 -1.06 10.37
N GLY A 436 5.92 -1.24 11.50
CA GLY A 436 6.34 -2.16 12.55
C GLY A 436 5.16 -2.94 13.14
N ASN A 437 5.44 -3.81 14.12
CA ASN A 437 4.42 -4.63 14.76
C ASN A 437 3.49 -3.76 15.63
N ASN A 438 2.32 -3.42 15.10
CA ASN A 438 1.31 -2.54 15.71
C ASN A 438 1.81 -1.11 16.00
N PHE A 439 2.82 -0.63 15.27
CA PHE A 439 3.27 0.76 15.33
C PHE A 439 3.80 1.22 13.97
N GLY A 440 3.83 2.53 13.76
CA GLY A 440 4.33 3.17 12.54
C GLY A 440 3.38 4.21 11.96
N GLY A 441 3.63 4.64 10.75
CA GLY A 441 2.76 5.52 9.99
C GLY A 441 1.83 4.71 9.09
N ILE A 442 0.59 5.12 8.95
CA ILE A 442 -0.35 4.54 8.01
C ILE A 442 -1.05 5.65 7.22
N ASN A 443 -0.96 5.54 5.91
CA ASN A 443 -1.66 6.44 4.99
C ASN A 443 -2.21 5.60 3.83
N ILE A 444 -3.53 5.42 3.81
CA ILE A 444 -4.21 4.65 2.76
C ILE A 444 -4.55 5.60 1.62
N PRO A 445 -4.04 5.35 0.40
CA PRO A 445 -4.46 6.09 -0.79
C PRO A 445 -5.96 5.91 -1.02
N ARG A 446 -6.65 7.00 -1.37
CA ARG A 446 -8.09 6.98 -1.59
C ARG A 446 -8.45 6.70 -3.04
N VAL A 447 -9.68 6.27 -3.26
CA VAL A 447 -10.23 6.10 -4.60
C VAL A 447 -10.10 7.41 -5.39
N GLY A 448 -9.58 7.31 -6.62
CA GLY A 448 -9.28 8.45 -7.47
C GLY A 448 -7.89 9.08 -7.27
N HIS A 449 -7.13 8.67 -6.26
CA HIS A 449 -5.74 9.15 -6.11
C HIS A 449 -4.82 8.48 -7.13
N GLU A 450 -3.90 9.27 -7.65
CA GLU A 450 -2.80 8.76 -8.46
C GLU A 450 -1.68 8.24 -7.57
N VAL A 451 -1.21 7.03 -7.84
CA VAL A 451 -0.17 6.36 -7.09
C VAL A 451 0.98 5.92 -7.98
N ILE A 452 2.17 5.89 -7.41
CA ILE A 452 3.36 5.32 -8.06
C ILE A 452 3.37 3.83 -7.77
N VAL A 453 3.36 3.03 -8.81
CA VAL A 453 3.45 1.57 -8.74
C VAL A 453 4.80 1.12 -9.26
N ASP A 454 5.52 0.36 -8.47
CA ASP A 454 6.70 -0.39 -8.87
C ASP A 454 6.39 -1.89 -8.82
N PHE A 455 7.31 -2.69 -9.30
CA PHE A 455 7.10 -4.12 -9.48
C PHE A 455 8.27 -4.90 -8.89
N LEU A 456 7.98 -5.85 -8.02
CA LEU A 456 9.02 -6.66 -7.37
C LEU A 456 9.85 -7.40 -8.44
N ASN A 457 11.16 -7.18 -8.45
CA ASN A 457 12.09 -7.69 -9.45
C ASN A 457 11.74 -7.32 -10.91
N GLY A 458 10.93 -6.28 -11.12
CA GLY A 458 10.41 -5.89 -12.41
C GLY A 458 9.32 -6.83 -12.95
N ASP A 459 8.75 -7.69 -12.13
CA ASP A 459 7.70 -8.62 -12.54
C ASP A 459 6.33 -7.92 -12.58
N PRO A 460 5.70 -7.79 -13.77
CA PRO A 460 4.41 -7.13 -13.90
C PRO A 460 3.28 -7.80 -13.10
N ASP A 461 3.43 -9.05 -12.72
CA ASP A 461 2.45 -9.77 -11.89
C ASP A 461 2.56 -9.44 -10.39
N ARG A 462 3.61 -8.71 -9.96
CA ARG A 462 3.92 -8.42 -8.56
C ARG A 462 4.00 -6.92 -8.27
N PRO A 463 2.91 -6.15 -8.50
CA PRO A 463 2.88 -4.70 -8.30
C PRO A 463 2.91 -4.31 -6.83
N LEU A 464 3.55 -3.15 -6.53
CA LEU A 464 3.70 -2.56 -5.20
C LEU A 464 3.57 -1.04 -5.31
N ILE A 465 2.78 -0.40 -4.45
CA ILE A 465 2.64 1.05 -4.39
C ILE A 465 3.76 1.64 -3.53
N LEU A 466 4.53 2.56 -4.10
CA LEU A 466 5.61 3.28 -3.42
C LEU A 466 5.18 4.60 -2.79
N GLY A 467 4.17 5.27 -3.36
CA GLY A 467 3.70 6.56 -2.91
C GLY A 467 2.56 7.10 -3.75
N SER A 468 2.21 8.38 -3.53
CA SER A 468 1.14 9.07 -4.26
C SER A 468 1.67 10.31 -4.96
N LEU A 469 1.01 10.72 -6.02
CA LEU A 469 1.31 11.93 -6.79
C LEU A 469 0.12 12.90 -6.76
N TYR A 470 0.44 14.17 -6.86
CA TYR A 470 -0.56 15.18 -7.15
C TYR A 470 -0.74 15.34 -8.66
N ASN A 471 -1.97 15.64 -9.08
CA ASN A 471 -2.30 15.94 -10.46
C ASN A 471 -3.37 17.06 -10.52
N ASN A 472 -3.90 17.36 -11.69
CA ASN A 472 -4.89 18.42 -11.87
C ASN A 472 -6.25 18.18 -11.17
N VAL A 473 -6.54 16.93 -10.78
CA VAL A 473 -7.75 16.55 -10.03
C VAL A 473 -7.46 16.50 -8.53
N THR A 474 -6.32 15.95 -8.16
CA THR A 474 -5.86 15.81 -6.77
C THR A 474 -4.72 16.79 -6.50
N MET A 475 -5.07 18.09 -6.37
CA MET A 475 -4.13 19.18 -6.13
C MET A 475 -3.57 19.17 -4.70
N PRO A 476 -2.39 19.74 -4.45
CA PRO A 476 -1.81 19.92 -3.13
C PRO A 476 -2.77 20.60 -2.14
N PRO A 477 -2.60 20.37 -0.81
CA PRO A 477 -3.52 20.90 0.21
C PRO A 477 -3.56 22.42 0.29
N TRP A 478 -2.54 23.13 -0.17
CA TRP A 478 -2.46 24.60 -0.29
C TRP A 478 -1.92 25.01 -1.64
N ASP A 479 -2.22 26.23 -2.03
CA ASP A 479 -1.93 26.75 -3.36
C ASP A 479 -0.42 27.00 -3.56
N LEU A 480 0.15 26.37 -4.54
CA LEU A 480 1.55 26.54 -4.97
C LEU A 480 1.60 27.39 -6.25
N PRO A 481 2.67 28.14 -6.47
CA PRO A 481 3.88 28.29 -5.66
C PRO A 481 3.77 29.31 -4.50
N ALA A 482 2.62 29.95 -4.32
CA ALA A 482 2.44 31.03 -3.36
C ALA A 482 2.78 30.63 -1.91
N ASN A 483 2.55 29.37 -1.54
CA ASN A 483 2.81 28.80 -0.23
C ASN A 483 3.95 27.78 -0.24
N ALA A 484 4.97 28.00 -1.05
CA ALA A 484 6.10 27.06 -1.18
C ALA A 484 6.90 26.85 0.11
N THR A 485 6.83 27.82 1.05
CA THR A 485 7.46 27.73 2.36
C THR A 485 6.65 26.92 3.38
N GLN A 486 5.45 26.46 3.01
CA GLN A 486 4.61 25.65 3.88
C GLN A 486 4.86 24.16 3.66
N SER A 487 4.93 23.43 4.77
CA SER A 487 5.01 21.97 4.80
C SER A 487 4.02 21.40 5.83
N GLY A 488 3.68 20.12 5.75
CA GLY A 488 2.81 19.50 6.72
C GLY A 488 1.97 18.35 6.18
N LEU A 489 1.00 17.93 6.97
CA LEU A 489 0.08 16.85 6.67
C LEU A 489 -1.37 17.34 6.86
N VAL A 490 -2.21 17.05 5.89
CA VAL A 490 -3.64 17.37 5.92
C VAL A 490 -4.42 16.13 5.53
N SER A 491 -5.23 15.62 6.45
CA SER A 491 -6.22 14.58 6.16
C SER A 491 -7.52 15.22 5.65
N ARG A 492 -8.50 14.41 5.29
CA ARG A 492 -9.83 14.88 4.91
C ARG A 492 -10.90 13.99 5.48
N THR A 493 -11.96 14.58 5.97
CA THR A 493 -13.17 13.82 6.35
C THR A 493 -13.71 13.07 5.13
N VAL A 494 -14.10 11.81 5.31
CA VAL A 494 -14.71 11.01 4.24
C VAL A 494 -15.98 11.71 3.75
N GLY A 495 -16.06 11.94 2.44
CA GLY A 495 -17.14 12.72 1.83
C GLY A 495 -17.14 14.22 2.17
N GLY A 496 -16.14 14.71 2.90
CA GLY A 496 -16.05 16.11 3.30
C GLY A 496 -15.40 17.02 2.26
N GLY A 497 -15.70 18.31 2.36
CA GLY A 497 -15.11 19.36 1.52
C GLY A 497 -13.68 19.76 1.93
N ARG A 498 -13.13 20.77 1.24
CA ARG A 498 -11.75 21.26 1.47
C ARG A 498 -11.52 21.79 2.89
N THR A 499 -12.57 22.23 3.58
CA THR A 499 -12.52 22.79 4.94
C THR A 499 -12.63 21.74 6.03
N ASN A 500 -13.03 20.50 5.72
CA ASN A 500 -13.25 19.43 6.69
C ASN A 500 -12.02 18.53 6.79
N PHE A 501 -11.11 18.81 7.72
CA PHE A 501 -9.84 18.12 7.81
C PHE A 501 -9.20 18.18 9.20
N ASN A 502 -8.34 17.20 9.48
CA ASN A 502 -7.34 17.31 10.54
C ASN A 502 -5.98 17.60 9.89
N GLY A 503 -5.17 18.44 10.53
CA GLY A 503 -3.89 18.77 9.92
C GLY A 503 -2.88 19.38 10.87
N VAL A 504 -1.62 19.24 10.46
CA VAL A 504 -0.46 19.91 11.05
C VAL A 504 0.28 20.60 9.91
N ARG A 505 0.61 21.87 10.11
CA ARG A 505 1.28 22.70 9.11
C ARG A 505 2.39 23.51 9.74
N PHE A 506 3.52 23.56 9.04
CA PHE A 506 4.63 24.47 9.31
C PHE A 506 4.64 25.58 8.28
N GLU A 507 4.95 26.80 8.69
CA GLU A 507 5.33 27.90 7.83
C GLU A 507 6.77 28.28 8.19
N ASP A 508 7.67 28.15 7.22
CA ASP A 508 9.11 28.37 7.43
C ASP A 508 9.61 29.71 6.79
N LYS A 509 8.68 30.59 6.44
CA LYS A 509 9.03 31.89 5.89
C LYS A 509 9.64 32.79 6.97
N PRO A 510 10.86 33.34 6.80
CA PRO A 510 11.53 34.15 7.80
C PRO A 510 10.67 35.27 8.33
N GLY A 511 10.50 35.35 9.66
CA GLY A 511 9.66 36.34 10.37
C GLY A 511 8.17 36.02 10.36
N LEU A 512 7.75 34.94 9.73
CA LEU A 512 6.36 34.48 9.73
C LEU A 512 6.26 32.98 10.13
N GLU A 513 7.31 32.44 10.72
CA GLU A 513 7.42 31.04 11.14
C GLU A 513 6.25 30.67 12.04
N ARG A 514 5.62 29.53 11.74
CA ARG A 514 4.41 29.13 12.45
C ARG A 514 4.24 27.62 12.47
N TYR A 515 3.99 27.08 13.65
CA TYR A 515 3.37 25.77 13.84
C TYR A 515 1.86 25.94 13.98
N TRP A 516 1.09 25.20 13.22
CA TRP A 516 -0.36 25.24 13.24
C TRP A 516 -0.94 23.80 13.26
N GLU A 517 -1.97 23.60 14.07
CA GLU A 517 -2.61 22.33 14.30
C GLU A 517 -4.13 22.51 14.32
N GLN A 518 -4.86 21.63 13.66
CA GLN A 518 -6.31 21.59 13.62
C GLN A 518 -6.84 20.17 13.80
N ALA A 519 -7.83 20.02 14.67
CA ALA A 519 -8.71 18.87 14.71
C ALA A 519 -10.09 19.29 14.17
N GLU A 520 -10.63 18.50 13.25
CA GLU A 520 -11.95 18.77 12.65
C GLU A 520 -13.08 18.70 13.68
N ARG A 521 -12.99 17.80 14.64
CA ARG A 521 -13.99 17.63 15.67
C ARG A 521 -13.39 17.56 17.06
N ASP A 522 -12.80 16.45 17.42
CA ASP A 522 -12.30 16.17 18.76
C ASP A 522 -10.77 16.09 18.76
N MET A 523 -10.13 16.69 19.75
CA MET A 523 -8.70 16.57 19.98
C MET A 523 -8.42 15.95 21.33
N SER A 524 -7.67 14.88 21.36
CA SER A 524 -7.21 14.20 22.58
C SER A 524 -5.69 14.17 22.64
N ARG A 525 -5.13 14.57 23.79
CA ARG A 525 -3.70 14.53 24.05
C ARG A 525 -3.44 13.78 25.35
N LEU A 526 -2.62 12.77 25.32
CA LEU A 526 -2.23 11.98 26.49
C LEU A 526 -0.70 12.03 26.67
N THR A 527 -0.28 12.57 27.80
CA THR A 527 1.10 12.51 28.27
C THR A 527 1.19 11.57 29.46
N LYS A 528 1.88 10.43 29.33
CA LYS A 528 1.92 9.42 30.39
C LYS A 528 2.81 9.79 31.58
N ALA A 529 3.74 10.72 31.41
CA ALA A 529 4.62 11.18 32.48
C ALA A 529 4.58 12.71 32.60
N ASN A 530 5.53 13.43 32.12
CA ASN A 530 5.67 14.86 32.32
C ASN A 530 5.39 15.63 31.00
N GLU A 531 4.68 16.74 31.13
CA GLU A 531 4.53 17.73 30.08
C GLU A 531 5.18 19.03 30.49
N LYS A 532 5.99 19.61 29.59
CA LYS A 532 6.59 20.92 29.77
C LYS A 532 6.20 21.81 28.62
N GLN A 533 5.61 22.97 28.92
CA GLN A 533 5.30 23.98 27.91
C GLN A 533 6.05 25.26 28.24
N VAL A 534 6.76 25.83 27.28
CA VAL A 534 7.45 27.13 27.40
C VAL A 534 6.97 28.00 26.25
N ILE A 535 6.46 29.18 26.57
CA ILE A 535 5.96 30.14 25.60
C ILE A 535 6.71 31.45 25.83
N GLY A 536 7.47 31.87 24.82
CA GLY A 536 8.36 33.04 24.89
C GLY A 536 7.62 34.37 24.97
N ALA A 537 6.40 34.46 24.43
CA ALA A 537 5.64 35.70 24.39
C ALA A 537 4.21 35.47 24.94
N ASN A 538 3.22 35.30 24.09
CA ASN A 538 1.81 35.33 24.45
C ASN A 538 1.18 33.92 24.37
N SER A 539 0.28 33.61 25.33
CA SER A 539 -0.58 32.43 25.28
C SER A 539 -2.05 32.83 25.37
N ASN A 540 -2.82 32.50 24.35
CA ASN A 540 -4.26 32.78 24.32
C ASN A 540 -5.05 31.47 24.28
N LEU A 541 -6.01 31.33 25.17
CA LEU A 541 -6.94 30.20 25.21
C LEU A 541 -8.37 30.69 25.16
N LYS A 542 -9.11 30.28 24.13
CA LYS A 542 -10.56 30.54 24.01
C LYS A 542 -11.32 29.23 24.05
N VAL A 543 -12.25 29.10 24.98
CA VAL A 543 -13.12 27.94 25.16
C VAL A 543 -14.56 28.34 24.98
N GLY A 544 -15.29 27.71 24.06
CA GLY A 544 -16.67 28.12 23.72
C GLY A 544 -17.71 27.73 24.79
N LEU A 545 -17.54 26.63 25.46
CA LEU A 545 -18.51 26.13 26.45
C LEU A 545 -17.89 25.95 27.83
N SER A 546 -17.15 24.91 28.09
CA SER A 546 -16.64 24.56 29.41
C SER A 546 -15.16 24.18 29.39
N ARG A 547 -14.49 24.49 30.51
CA ARG A 547 -13.13 24.05 30.76
C ARG A 547 -13.04 23.46 32.16
N THR A 548 -12.61 22.21 32.24
CA THR A 548 -12.36 21.54 33.52
C THR A 548 -10.84 21.31 33.67
N LYS A 549 -10.32 21.58 34.86
CA LYS A 549 -8.94 21.29 35.23
C LYS A 549 -8.92 20.49 36.54
N PHE A 550 -8.32 19.34 36.53
CA PHE A 550 -8.07 18.50 37.70
C PHE A 550 -6.58 18.38 37.94
N VAL A 551 -6.12 18.65 39.13
CA VAL A 551 -4.73 18.54 39.58
C VAL A 551 -4.70 17.71 40.83
N GLY A 552 -4.16 16.50 40.81
CA GLY A 552 -4.14 15.59 41.95
C GLY A 552 -3.13 15.97 43.04
N GLY A 553 -2.16 16.84 42.74
CA GLY A 553 -1.20 17.34 43.71
C GLY A 553 -1.37 18.85 43.95
N PHE A 554 -0.35 19.61 43.69
CA PHE A 554 -0.38 21.06 43.89
C PHE A 554 -0.30 21.82 42.54
N GLN A 555 -0.85 23.01 42.52
CA GLN A 555 -0.75 23.94 41.41
C GLN A 555 -0.16 25.26 41.90
N THR A 556 0.84 25.76 41.21
CA THR A 556 1.45 27.06 41.43
C THR A 556 1.26 27.95 40.20
N ALA A 557 0.91 29.20 40.44
CA ALA A 557 0.88 30.22 39.39
C ALA A 557 1.65 31.46 39.85
N ASN A 558 2.72 31.81 39.19
CA ASN A 558 3.51 33.00 39.46
C ASN A 558 3.24 34.03 38.36
N ILE A 559 2.67 35.16 38.68
CA ILE A 559 2.35 36.23 37.76
C ILE A 559 3.07 37.48 38.24
N LEU A 560 4.07 37.92 37.52
CA LEU A 560 4.88 39.09 37.91
C LEU A 560 4.18 40.43 37.65
N GLY A 561 3.22 40.43 36.77
CA GLY A 561 2.47 41.59 36.38
C GLY A 561 1.04 41.58 36.94
N PHE A 562 0.10 41.78 36.06
CA PHE A 562 -1.33 41.91 36.37
C PHE A 562 -2.06 40.58 36.16
N ASN A 563 -2.92 40.21 37.13
CA ASN A 563 -3.83 39.06 37.00
C ASN A 563 -5.28 39.58 37.12
N SER A 564 -6.08 39.31 36.14
CA SER A 564 -7.50 39.70 36.14
C SER A 564 -8.40 38.47 35.94
N LEU A 565 -9.41 38.32 36.75
CA LEU A 565 -10.46 37.32 36.62
C LEU A 565 -11.82 38.01 36.56
N LEU A 566 -12.46 37.96 35.39
CA LEU A 566 -13.83 38.46 35.21
C LEU A 566 -14.78 37.27 35.08
N VAL A 567 -15.75 37.18 35.97
CA VAL A 567 -16.78 36.13 35.99
C VAL A 567 -18.14 36.77 35.83
N GLY A 568 -18.82 36.57 34.72
CA GLY A 568 -20.13 37.16 34.42
C GLY A 568 -21.29 36.50 35.17
N GLY A 569 -21.03 35.40 35.83
CA GLY A 569 -22.04 34.66 36.64
C GLY A 569 -21.57 34.42 38.06
N VAL A 570 -21.56 33.20 38.51
CA VAL A 570 -21.20 32.83 39.88
C VAL A 570 -19.75 32.33 39.94
N MET A 571 -18.99 32.83 40.86
CA MET A 571 -17.68 32.30 41.25
C MET A 571 -17.78 31.61 42.61
N THR A 572 -17.43 30.34 42.68
CA THR A 572 -17.38 29.59 43.95
C THR A 572 -15.97 29.09 44.21
N THR A 573 -15.44 29.32 45.39
CA THR A 573 -14.16 28.78 45.84
C THR A 573 -14.41 27.93 47.09
N VAL A 574 -14.09 26.65 47.02
CA VAL A 574 -14.20 25.74 48.16
C VAL A 574 -12.81 25.26 48.55
N VAL A 575 -12.41 25.47 49.76
CA VAL A 575 -11.09 25.08 50.29
C VAL A 575 -11.30 24.16 51.47
N GLY A 576 -10.93 22.91 51.41
CA GLY A 576 -11.15 21.90 52.44
C GLY A 576 -10.28 22.07 53.69
N ALA A 577 -9.19 22.82 53.60
CA ALA A 577 -8.29 23.02 54.75
C ALA A 577 -8.11 24.52 55.06
N ALA A 578 -7.14 25.17 54.46
CA ALA A 578 -6.85 26.57 54.76
C ALA A 578 -6.71 27.42 53.48
N GLN A 579 -7.25 28.61 53.51
CA GLN A 579 -7.03 29.65 52.52
C GLN A 579 -6.26 30.81 53.15
N SER A 580 -5.17 31.26 52.53
CA SER A 580 -4.39 32.39 52.94
C SER A 580 -4.31 33.42 51.82
N ASN A 581 -4.57 34.67 52.12
CA ASN A 581 -4.38 35.80 51.21
C ASN A 581 -3.39 36.77 51.84
N THR A 582 -2.23 36.92 51.24
CA THR A 582 -1.21 37.92 51.66
C THR A 582 -1.06 38.97 50.57
N VAL A 583 -1.35 40.20 50.91
CA VAL A 583 -1.26 41.34 50.00
C VAL A 583 -0.28 42.36 50.56
N GLY A 584 0.82 42.60 49.83
CA GLY A 584 1.84 43.59 50.27
C GLY A 584 1.44 45.05 50.12
N GLY A 585 0.36 45.30 49.45
CA GLY A 585 -0.16 46.68 49.25
C GLY A 585 -1.63 46.77 49.71
N ALA A 586 -2.48 47.32 48.93
CA ALA A 586 -3.90 47.48 49.23
C ALA A 586 -4.73 46.28 48.81
N ASN A 587 -5.59 45.77 49.69
CA ASN A 587 -6.62 44.80 49.36
C ASN A 587 -8.00 45.53 49.43
N SER A 588 -8.74 45.49 48.32
CA SER A 588 -10.06 46.14 48.26
C SER A 588 -11.10 45.12 47.83
N VAL A 589 -12.18 45.03 48.53
CA VAL A 589 -13.33 44.20 48.19
C VAL A 589 -14.55 45.13 48.03
N ASN A 590 -14.99 45.32 46.80
CA ASN A 590 -16.19 46.12 46.47
C ASN A 590 -17.33 45.16 46.11
N VAL A 591 -18.44 45.25 46.88
CA VAL A 591 -19.63 44.45 46.73
C VAL A 591 -20.80 45.33 46.46
N GLY A 592 -21.40 45.34 45.29
CA GLY A 592 -22.59 46.13 44.98
C GLY A 592 -23.91 45.60 45.58
N GLY A 593 -23.88 44.46 46.18
CA GLY A 593 -25.03 43.85 46.85
C GLY A 593 -24.72 43.50 48.31
N VAL A 594 -24.93 42.25 48.66
CA VAL A 594 -24.73 41.75 50.03
C VAL A 594 -23.41 41.00 50.17
N MET A 595 -22.61 41.36 51.14
CA MET A 595 -21.44 40.60 51.58
C MET A 595 -21.76 39.88 52.89
N ALA A 596 -21.77 38.58 52.92
CA ALA A 596 -21.97 37.82 54.15
C ALA A 596 -20.73 36.98 54.46
N THR A 597 -20.24 37.02 55.69
CA THR A 597 -19.13 36.15 56.14
C THR A 597 -19.67 35.28 57.29
N CYS A 598 -19.75 33.98 57.04
CA CYS A 598 -20.14 32.98 58.03
C CYS A 598 -18.87 32.22 58.46
N VAL A 599 -18.57 32.23 59.76
CA VAL A 599 -17.39 31.54 60.33
C VAL A 599 -17.89 30.59 61.39
N GLY A 600 -17.74 29.26 61.21
CA GLY A 600 -18.17 28.28 62.25
C GLY A 600 -17.21 28.18 63.45
N GLY A 601 -16.09 28.83 63.39
CA GLY A 601 -15.13 28.92 64.50
C GLY A 601 -14.81 30.35 64.86
N ALA A 602 -13.56 30.65 65.10
CA ALA A 602 -13.11 32.01 65.48
C ALA A 602 -12.90 32.88 64.28
N ASN A 603 -13.36 34.10 64.31
CA ASN A 603 -12.98 35.16 63.36
C ASN A 603 -12.11 36.21 64.06
N SER A 604 -10.90 36.41 63.55
CA SER A 604 -10.05 37.49 64.15
C SER A 604 -9.57 38.46 63.07
N LEU A 605 -9.67 39.74 63.38
CA LEU A 605 -9.10 40.80 62.55
C LEU A 605 -8.00 41.52 63.38
N ALA A 606 -6.75 41.31 62.93
CA ALA A 606 -5.64 42.03 63.53
C ALA A 606 -5.16 43.13 62.55
N VAL A 607 -5.19 44.37 63.00
CA VAL A 607 -4.82 45.52 62.17
C VAL A 607 -3.67 46.26 62.87
N GLY A 608 -2.49 46.27 62.26
CA GLY A 608 -1.34 47.00 62.81
C GLY A 608 -1.38 48.50 62.67
N GLY A 609 -2.36 49.02 61.97
CA GLY A 609 -2.62 50.44 61.80
C GLY A 609 -4.04 50.85 62.15
N ALA A 610 -4.64 51.70 61.39
CA ALA A 610 -6.00 52.14 61.60
C ALA A 610 -7.02 51.16 61.02
N ASN A 611 -8.06 50.82 61.78
CA ASN A 611 -9.20 50.09 61.23
C ASN A 611 -10.41 51.04 61.23
N ALA A 612 -11.01 51.29 60.11
CA ALA A 612 -12.20 52.13 59.94
C ALA A 612 -13.34 51.33 59.34
N ILE A 613 -14.49 51.33 59.96
CA ILE A 613 -15.75 50.81 59.49
C ILE A 613 -16.71 51.94 59.23
N ASN A 614 -16.89 52.31 57.94
CA ASN A 614 -17.85 53.37 57.57
C ASN A 614 -19.12 52.66 57.01
N VAL A 615 -20.22 52.88 57.65
CA VAL A 615 -21.50 52.31 57.26
C VAL A 615 -22.45 53.44 56.93
N GLY A 616 -22.90 53.61 55.72
CA GLY A 616 -23.85 54.65 55.29
C GLY A 616 -25.31 54.39 55.76
N GLY A 617 -25.57 53.24 56.26
CA GLY A 617 -26.87 52.83 56.82
C GLY A 617 -26.78 52.36 58.27
N ALA A 618 -27.37 51.23 58.56
CA ALA A 618 -27.37 50.67 59.92
C ALA A 618 -26.22 49.63 60.07
N MET A 619 -25.53 49.71 61.19
CA MET A 619 -24.57 48.66 61.63
C MET A 619 -25.17 47.94 62.84
N ALA A 620 -25.32 46.65 62.78
CA ALA A 620 -25.78 45.82 63.88
C ALA A 620 -24.72 44.76 64.24
N THR A 621 -24.42 44.60 65.53
CA THR A 621 -23.59 43.56 66.04
C THR A 621 -24.38 42.71 67.03
N ALA A 622 -24.69 41.49 66.68
CA ALA A 622 -25.39 40.54 67.54
C ALA A 622 -24.39 39.44 67.93
N VAL A 623 -24.24 39.24 69.23
CA VAL A 623 -23.33 38.23 69.78
C VAL A 623 -24.10 37.40 70.78
N GLY A 624 -24.22 36.09 70.57
CA GLY A 624 -24.87 35.16 71.45
C GLY A 624 -24.12 34.88 72.77
N GLY A 625 -22.89 35.33 72.86
CA GLY A 625 -22.00 35.23 74.02
C GLY A 625 -21.57 36.60 74.53
N ALA A 626 -20.32 36.73 74.86
CA ALA A 626 -19.74 37.99 75.38
C ALA A 626 -19.11 38.85 74.28
N ILE A 627 -19.33 40.14 74.27
CA ILE A 627 -18.60 41.15 73.57
C ILE A 627 -17.55 41.76 74.50
N SER A 628 -16.30 41.73 74.12
CA SER A 628 -15.23 42.42 74.86
C SER A 628 -14.55 43.39 73.91
N THR A 629 -14.39 44.64 74.32
CA THR A 629 -13.62 45.66 73.63
C THR A 629 -12.52 46.11 74.59
N VAL A 630 -11.29 45.76 74.26
CA VAL A 630 -10.10 46.21 75.04
C VAL A 630 -9.33 47.19 74.13
N VAL A 631 -9.12 48.40 74.67
CA VAL A 631 -8.41 49.43 73.94
C VAL A 631 -7.23 49.85 74.81
N GLY A 632 -6.04 49.68 74.37
CA GLY A 632 -4.79 50.07 75.06
C GLY A 632 -4.52 51.58 75.10
N GLY A 633 -5.33 52.37 74.39
CA GLY A 633 -5.26 53.84 74.33
C GLY A 633 -6.64 54.45 74.53
N ALA A 634 -6.93 55.56 73.92
CA ALA A 634 -8.22 56.22 74.00
C ALA A 634 -9.28 55.54 73.18
N SER A 635 -10.50 55.34 73.76
CA SER A 635 -11.71 54.88 73.05
C SER A 635 -12.73 55.99 73.02
N ALA A 636 -13.25 56.29 71.86
CA ALA A 636 -14.34 57.30 71.74
C ALA A 636 -15.53 56.74 71.00
N LEU A 637 -16.71 56.92 71.52
CA LEU A 637 -17.99 56.64 70.85
C LEU A 637 -18.67 58.01 70.61
N ALA A 638 -18.60 58.49 69.41
CA ALA A 638 -19.34 59.69 69.04
C ALA A 638 -20.60 59.32 68.25
N VAL A 639 -21.74 59.68 68.71
CA VAL A 639 -23.03 59.42 68.11
C VAL A 639 -23.75 60.73 67.85
N GLY A 640 -24.00 61.07 66.60
CA GLY A 640 -24.69 62.32 66.23
C GLY A 640 -26.21 62.31 66.54
N GLY A 641 -26.70 61.18 66.99
CA GLY A 641 -28.11 61.07 67.41
C GLY A 641 -28.18 60.38 68.78
N ALA A 642 -29.18 59.60 69.05
CA ALA A 642 -29.34 58.90 70.29
C ALA A 642 -28.45 57.65 70.39
N ALA A 643 -27.74 57.51 71.53
CA ALA A 643 -27.04 56.28 71.89
C ALA A 643 -27.82 55.55 73.00
N SER A 644 -28.05 54.28 72.79
CA SER A 644 -28.75 53.44 73.82
C SER A 644 -27.91 52.24 74.19
N ALA A 645 -27.71 51.96 75.38
CA ALA A 645 -27.13 50.72 75.91
C ALA A 645 -28.14 50.03 76.78
N VAL A 646 -28.59 48.86 76.39
CA VAL A 646 -29.54 48.04 77.11
C VAL A 646 -28.91 46.75 77.53
N ALA A 647 -28.94 46.40 78.76
CA ALA A 647 -28.45 45.10 79.26
C ALA A 647 -29.60 44.36 79.98
N GLY A 648 -29.85 43.08 79.61
CA GLY A 648 -30.84 42.24 80.32
C GLY A 648 -30.33 41.73 81.66
N GLY A 649 -29.12 42.06 82.03
CA GLY A 649 -28.47 41.74 83.29
C GLY A 649 -27.79 43.00 83.87
N ALA A 650 -26.70 42.81 84.55
CA ALA A 650 -25.87 43.91 85.05
C ALA A 650 -25.20 44.75 83.99
N PHE A 651 -25.31 46.05 84.06
CA PHE A 651 -24.57 47.00 83.22
C PHE A 651 -23.60 47.80 84.10
N ALA A 652 -22.35 47.69 83.91
CA ALA A 652 -21.31 48.35 84.66
C ALA A 652 -20.44 49.26 83.77
N ILE A 653 -20.15 50.45 84.20
CA ILE A 653 -19.15 51.34 83.65
C ILE A 653 -18.15 51.60 84.78
N SER A 654 -16.91 51.22 84.55
CA SER A 654 -15.83 51.48 85.50
C SER A 654 -14.66 52.17 84.82
N SER A 655 -14.05 53.05 85.51
CA SER A 655 -12.88 53.75 85.07
C SER A 655 -11.78 53.72 86.16
N GLY A 656 -10.55 53.35 85.75
CA GLY A 656 -9.42 53.50 86.71
C GLY A 656 -8.99 54.91 87.06
N GLY A 657 -9.53 55.89 86.37
CA GLY A 657 -9.33 57.28 86.50
C GLY A 657 -10.64 58.04 86.67
N MET A 658 -10.76 59.18 86.08
CA MET A 658 -11.95 60.00 86.16
C MET A 658 -13.04 59.48 85.16
N LEU A 659 -14.23 59.27 85.60
CA LEU A 659 -15.41 59.05 84.81
C LEU A 659 -16.24 60.33 84.74
N THR A 660 -16.37 60.98 83.58
CA THR A 660 -17.17 62.19 83.39
C THR A 660 -18.40 61.81 82.56
N ILE A 661 -19.64 62.09 83.15
CA ILE A 661 -20.88 62.00 82.42
C ILE A 661 -21.44 63.40 82.38
N SER A 662 -21.51 63.98 81.13
CA SER A 662 -21.97 65.35 80.94
C SER A 662 -23.10 65.37 79.91
N ALA A 663 -24.18 65.93 80.25
CA ALA A 663 -25.32 66.23 79.40
C ALA A 663 -26.11 67.40 79.86
N SER A 664 -26.85 68.03 78.96
CA SER A 664 -27.77 69.12 79.39
C SER A 664 -28.82 68.62 80.39
N ASN A 665 -29.12 67.32 80.31
CA ASN A 665 -29.99 66.66 81.32
C ASN A 665 -29.53 65.26 81.53
N ILE A 666 -29.25 64.83 82.77
CA ILE A 666 -28.92 63.44 83.12
C ILE A 666 -30.09 62.90 83.97
N LYS A 667 -30.79 61.91 83.50
CA LYS A 667 -31.93 61.30 84.26
C LYS A 667 -31.53 59.92 84.65
N ILE A 668 -31.40 59.62 85.90
CA ILE A 668 -31.15 58.28 86.49
C ILE A 668 -32.45 57.77 87.09
N VAL A 669 -32.96 56.72 86.61
CA VAL A 669 -34.23 56.13 87.19
C VAL A 669 -33.91 54.64 87.50
N ALA A 670 -34.18 54.24 88.70
CA ALA A 670 -34.08 52.86 89.15
C ALA A 670 -35.41 52.40 89.69
N GLY A 671 -35.90 51.23 89.37
CA GLY A 671 -37.07 50.59 89.94
C GLY A 671 -36.84 50.12 91.41
N GLY A 672 -35.61 50.14 91.85
CA GLY A 672 -35.15 49.79 93.16
C GLY A 672 -34.24 50.87 93.73
N LYS A 673 -33.23 50.50 94.44
CA LYS A 673 -32.32 51.41 95.16
C LYS A 673 -31.26 52.00 94.22
N ILE A 674 -31.03 53.35 94.23
CA ILE A 674 -29.87 54.02 93.70
C ILE A 674 -28.86 54.16 94.83
N VAL A 675 -27.63 53.64 94.65
CA VAL A 675 -26.56 53.82 95.64
C VAL A 675 -25.47 54.66 95.00
N ILE A 676 -25.20 55.78 95.53
CA ILE A 676 -24.04 56.63 95.16
C ILE A 676 -23.10 56.53 96.36
N GLN A 677 -21.88 55.98 96.10
CA GLN A 677 -20.87 55.79 97.13
C GLN A 677 -19.56 56.41 96.65
N ALA A 678 -19.12 57.41 97.43
CA ALA A 678 -17.83 58.08 97.14
C ALA A 678 -17.34 58.61 98.47
N GLY A 679 -16.02 58.94 98.52
CA GLY A 679 -15.43 59.69 99.66
C GLY A 679 -15.98 61.08 99.79
N GLU A 680 -16.46 61.70 98.74
CA GLU A 680 -17.08 62.95 98.66
C GLU A 680 -18.12 62.95 97.53
N VAL A 681 -19.38 63.38 97.81
CA VAL A 681 -20.46 63.47 96.78
C VAL A 681 -20.86 64.92 96.75
N ASP A 682 -20.50 65.68 95.76
CA ASP A 682 -20.93 67.03 95.59
C ASP A 682 -22.20 67.07 94.71
N ILE A 683 -23.32 67.37 95.29
CA ILE A 683 -24.55 67.60 94.57
C ILE A 683 -24.82 69.07 94.69
N ASN A 684 -24.45 69.87 93.76
CA ASN A 684 -24.65 71.25 93.74
C ASN A 684 -26.13 71.57 93.54
N PRO A 685 -26.93 71.85 94.56
CA PRO A 685 -28.23 72.45 94.43
C PRO A 685 -28.04 73.83 93.85
N GLY A 686 -28.40 74.10 92.71
CA GLY A 686 -28.44 75.46 92.15
C GLY A 686 -28.98 76.40 93.21
N ASP A 687 -28.22 77.42 93.54
CA ASP A 687 -28.65 78.53 94.43
C ASP A 687 -29.98 79.07 93.91
N CYS A 688 -30.97 78.89 94.70
CA CYS A 688 -32.11 79.77 94.70
C CYS A 688 -31.78 81.05 95.36
N CYS A 689 -31.44 82.10 94.62
CA CYS A 689 -31.72 83.49 95.08
C CYS A 689 -31.80 84.42 93.90
N ASP A 690 -32.91 84.92 93.78
CA ASP A 690 -33.36 86.29 93.43
C ASP A 690 -33.00 86.93 92.10
N CYS A 691 -34.07 87.13 91.51
CA CYS A 691 -34.67 88.36 91.05
C CYS A 691 -33.87 89.28 90.03
N LYS A 692 -34.60 89.45 89.11
CA LYS A 692 -34.70 90.73 88.31
C LYS A 692 -33.76 90.92 87.16
N GLY A 693 -34.46 90.91 86.17
CA GLY A 693 -34.50 92.06 85.30
C GLY A 693 -33.86 91.90 83.97
N GLY A 694 -34.70 92.04 83.06
CA GLY A 694 -34.40 92.77 81.89
C GLY A 694 -33.95 92.04 80.61
N GLY A 695 -34.92 91.97 79.88
CA GLY A 695 -34.91 92.48 78.54
C GLY A 695 -34.19 91.75 77.36
N GLY A 696 -35.00 91.44 76.52
CA GLY A 696 -34.68 91.67 75.11
C GLY A 696 -34.29 90.50 74.23
N GLY A 697 -35.23 90.17 73.46
CA GLY A 697 -35.13 90.15 72.04
C GLY A 697 -34.65 88.88 71.34
N GLY A 698 -35.54 88.25 70.74
CA GLY A 698 -35.55 88.10 69.31
C GLY A 698 -35.21 86.77 68.69
N GLY A 699 -36.22 86.24 68.06
CA GLY A 699 -36.04 85.47 66.78
C GLY A 699 -35.89 83.98 66.91
N GLY A 700 -36.93 83.21 66.85
CA GLY A 700 -37.58 82.95 65.61
C GLY A 700 -36.92 81.76 64.90
N GLY A 701 -37.54 80.66 64.92
CA GLY A 701 -37.15 79.49 64.20
C GLY A 701 -38.01 78.27 64.53
N PHE A 702 -39.14 78.22 63.92
CA PHE A 702 -40.02 77.05 63.89
C PHE A 702 -39.29 75.90 63.36
N LEU A 703 -39.30 74.76 64.10
CA LEU A 703 -39.20 73.44 63.50
C LEU A 703 -40.44 72.65 63.87
N PRO A 704 -41.12 72.12 62.89
CA PRO A 704 -42.33 71.33 63.12
C PRO A 704 -41.99 69.97 63.70
N GLY A 705 -42.87 69.49 64.48
CA GLY A 705 -42.85 68.28 65.26
C GLY A 705 -42.65 67.02 64.47
N LEU A 706 -41.86 66.15 65.04
CA LEU A 706 -41.87 64.77 64.70
C LEU A 706 -42.88 63.99 65.52
N PRO A 707 -43.81 63.27 64.87
CA PRO A 707 -44.74 62.39 65.63
C PRO A 707 -44.02 61.16 66.16
N GLY A 708 -44.51 60.75 67.30
CA GLY A 708 -44.09 59.71 68.18
C GLY A 708 -43.55 58.45 67.59
N LEU A 709 -42.43 58.01 68.10
CA LEU A 709 -41.93 56.67 67.99
C LEU A 709 -42.74 55.76 68.91
N THR A 710 -43.83 55.21 68.40
CA THR A 710 -44.44 54.02 68.94
C THR A 710 -43.84 52.78 68.30
N ALA A 711 -43.47 51.84 69.11
CA ALA A 711 -43.29 50.44 68.91
C ALA A 711 -42.10 50.03 68.02
N PHE A 712 -41.08 49.50 68.66
CA PHE A 712 -40.17 48.58 68.06
C PHE A 712 -40.97 47.38 67.55
N GLY A 713 -41.31 47.37 66.25
CA GLY A 713 -41.72 46.16 65.58
C GLY A 713 -40.55 45.23 65.54
N PHE A 714 -40.69 44.06 65.99
CA PHE A 714 -39.80 42.97 65.70
C PHE A 714 -39.73 42.89 64.20
N ILE A 715 -38.55 43.11 63.65
CA ILE A 715 -38.26 42.70 62.28
C ILE A 715 -38.28 41.20 62.32
N PRO A 716 -39.20 40.53 61.63
CA PRO A 716 -39.15 39.08 61.53
C PRO A 716 -37.81 38.75 60.78
N LEU A 717 -37.10 37.80 61.34
CA LEU A 717 -36.01 37.10 60.68
C LEU A 717 -36.50 36.73 59.28
N PRO A 718 -35.68 36.96 58.18
CA PRO A 718 -36.07 36.51 56.88
C PRO A 718 -36.30 35.00 56.94
N LEU A 719 -37.44 34.62 56.40
CA LEU A 719 -37.81 33.22 56.17
C LEU A 719 -36.61 32.42 55.70
N PRO A 720 -36.46 31.17 56.12
CA PRO A 720 -35.43 30.34 55.64
C PRO A 720 -35.54 30.26 54.10
N LEU A 721 -34.42 30.46 53.37
CA LEU A 721 -34.30 30.21 51.98
C LEU A 721 -34.94 28.84 51.65
N PRO A 722 -35.73 28.76 50.56
CA PRO A 722 -36.27 27.48 50.17
C PRO A 722 -35.12 26.51 50.06
N PRO A 723 -35.26 25.25 50.45
CA PRO A 723 -34.23 24.26 50.37
C PRO A 723 -33.84 24.17 48.91
N LEU A 724 -32.57 24.31 48.62
CA LEU A 724 -31.97 23.91 47.28
C LEU A 724 -32.58 22.57 46.94
N PRO A 725 -32.99 22.38 45.67
CA PRO A 725 -33.50 21.09 45.22
C PRO A 725 -32.46 20.06 45.62
N ILE A 726 -32.82 19.16 46.51
CA ILE A 726 -32.03 17.96 46.76
C ILE A 726 -32.07 17.20 45.46
N PHE A 727 -30.98 17.24 44.74
CA PHE A 727 -30.77 16.25 43.70
C PHE A 727 -30.96 14.89 44.39
N PRO A 728 -31.77 14.01 43.80
CA PRO A 728 -31.88 12.68 44.37
C PRO A 728 -30.47 12.09 44.42
N PRO A 729 -30.12 11.37 45.48
CA PRO A 729 -28.82 10.73 45.51
C PRO A 729 -28.69 9.91 44.23
N VAL A 730 -27.64 10.19 43.45
CA VAL A 730 -27.27 9.31 42.37
C VAL A 730 -27.00 7.98 43.03
N THR A 731 -27.97 7.11 42.96
CA THR A 731 -27.77 5.72 43.29
C THR A 731 -26.75 5.24 42.29
N LYS A 732 -25.53 5.14 42.75
CA LYS A 732 -24.53 4.34 42.04
C LYS A 732 -25.20 3.00 41.74
N PRO A 733 -25.28 2.57 40.50
CA PRO A 733 -25.66 1.19 40.26
C PRO A 733 -24.72 0.34 41.14
N PRO A 734 -25.22 -0.70 41.78
CA PRO A 734 -24.35 -1.53 42.57
C PRO A 734 -23.26 -2.02 41.63
N VAL A 735 -22.05 -1.55 41.90
CA VAL A 735 -20.86 -2.17 41.31
C VAL A 735 -20.83 -3.54 41.94
N THR A 736 -21.43 -4.49 41.31
CA THR A 736 -21.13 -5.88 41.54
C THR A 736 -19.68 -6.06 41.10
N VAL A 737 -18.80 -5.80 42.05
CA VAL A 737 -17.46 -6.29 42.00
C VAL A 737 -17.62 -7.80 41.91
N PRO A 738 -17.29 -8.46 40.80
CA PRO A 738 -17.22 -9.89 40.81
C PRO A 738 -16.25 -10.25 41.94
N PRO A 739 -16.54 -11.27 42.73
CA PRO A 739 -15.66 -11.65 43.81
C PRO A 739 -14.30 -11.88 43.19
N VAL A 740 -13.32 -11.09 43.60
CA VAL A 740 -11.89 -11.33 43.30
C VAL A 740 -11.58 -12.60 44.07
N THR A 741 -11.89 -13.72 43.47
CA THR A 741 -11.21 -14.95 43.82
C THR A 741 -9.77 -14.72 43.39
N LYS A 742 -8.94 -14.37 44.35
CA LYS A 742 -7.50 -14.51 44.22
C LYS A 742 -7.27 -15.90 43.68
N PRO A 743 -6.67 -16.06 42.50
CA PRO A 743 -6.22 -17.37 42.11
C PRO A 743 -5.30 -17.86 43.23
N PRO A 744 -5.37 -19.10 43.62
CA PRO A 744 -4.47 -19.63 44.62
C PRO A 744 -3.06 -19.34 44.12
N VAL A 745 -2.30 -18.69 44.97
CA VAL A 745 -0.85 -18.51 44.72
C VAL A 745 -0.22 -19.89 44.92
N THR A 746 -0.33 -20.72 43.92
CA THR A 746 0.56 -21.84 43.76
C THR A 746 1.85 -21.21 43.27
N LYS A 747 2.77 -21.00 44.20
CA LYS A 747 4.18 -20.81 43.85
C LYS A 747 4.51 -21.94 42.87
N PRO A 748 4.93 -21.64 41.63
CA PRO A 748 5.51 -22.67 40.80
C PRO A 748 6.66 -23.30 41.58
N PRO A 749 6.85 -24.61 41.54
CA PRO A 749 7.98 -25.22 42.18
C PRO A 749 9.22 -24.57 41.58
N VAL A 750 10.07 -24.09 42.44
CA VAL A 750 11.39 -23.58 42.09
C VAL A 750 12.24 -24.79 41.68
N THR A 751 12.03 -25.29 40.51
CA THR A 751 12.99 -26.11 39.81
C THR A 751 14.05 -25.14 39.31
N LYS A 752 15.16 -25.06 40.02
CA LYS A 752 16.37 -24.47 39.48
C LYS A 752 16.62 -25.14 38.12
N PRO A 753 16.69 -24.44 37.04
CA PRO A 753 17.15 -25.04 35.81
C PRO A 753 18.57 -25.58 36.07
N PRO A 754 18.92 -26.74 35.53
CA PRO A 754 20.29 -27.25 35.66
C PRO A 754 21.22 -26.21 35.09
N VAL A 755 22.25 -25.87 35.86
CA VAL A 755 23.33 -24.98 35.46
C VAL A 755 24.17 -25.73 34.43
N THR A 756 23.70 -25.78 33.20
CA THR A 756 24.57 -26.08 32.08
C THR A 756 25.21 -24.76 31.68
N LYS A 757 26.48 -24.59 32.09
CA LYS A 757 27.31 -23.58 31.48
C LYS A 757 27.24 -23.82 29.98
N PRO A 758 26.81 -22.84 29.18
CA PRO A 758 26.99 -22.96 27.74
C PRO A 758 28.50 -23.20 27.50
N PRO A 759 28.88 -24.09 26.58
CA PRO A 759 30.26 -24.21 26.21
C PRO A 759 30.76 -22.84 25.77
N VAL A 760 31.87 -22.40 26.37
CA VAL A 760 32.63 -21.23 25.93
C VAL A 760 33.26 -21.62 24.60
N THR A 761 32.50 -21.55 23.54
CA THR A 761 33.04 -21.49 22.19
C THR A 761 33.39 -20.03 21.97
N GLU A 762 34.64 -19.73 22.13
CA GLU A 762 35.19 -18.50 21.57
C GLU A 762 34.77 -18.52 20.09
N PRO A 763 34.09 -17.48 19.59
CA PRO A 763 33.83 -17.40 18.17
C PRO A 763 35.21 -17.48 17.47
N PRO A 764 35.35 -18.28 16.42
CA PRO A 764 36.58 -18.33 15.66
C PRO A 764 36.94 -16.91 15.26
N VAL A 765 38.15 -16.48 15.63
CA VAL A 765 38.73 -15.22 15.18
C VAL A 765 39.01 -15.37 13.69
N THR A 766 37.97 -15.34 12.89
CA THR A 766 38.12 -15.14 11.48
C THR A 766 38.40 -13.66 11.31
N LYS A 767 39.69 -13.33 11.21
CA LYS A 767 40.07 -12.04 10.63
C LYS A 767 39.30 -11.94 9.34
N PRO A 768 38.47 -10.93 9.16
CA PRO A 768 37.89 -10.70 7.86
C PRO A 768 39.04 -10.59 6.85
N PRO A 769 38.92 -11.16 5.66
CA PRO A 769 39.94 -10.99 4.64
C PRO A 769 40.15 -9.49 4.46
N VAL A 770 41.40 -9.08 4.51
CA VAL A 770 41.84 -7.71 4.24
C VAL A 770 41.61 -7.48 2.75
N THR A 771 40.41 -7.21 2.40
CA THR A 771 40.11 -6.54 1.15
C THR A 771 40.26 -5.06 1.44
N GLU A 772 41.40 -4.51 1.01
CA GLU A 772 41.57 -3.07 0.97
C GLU A 772 40.35 -2.48 0.26
N PRO A 773 39.58 -1.59 0.91
CA PRO A 773 38.56 -0.89 0.18
C PRO A 773 39.24 -0.08 -0.94
N PRO A 774 38.64 -0.02 -2.12
CA PRO A 774 39.14 0.83 -3.18
C PRO A 774 39.31 2.25 -2.66
N VAL A 775 40.41 2.86 -2.99
CA VAL A 775 40.94 4.14 -2.49
C VAL A 775 39.95 5.28 -2.73
N THR A 776 38.93 5.36 -1.91
CA THR A 776 38.28 6.60 -1.57
C THR A 776 38.59 6.84 -0.11
N LYS A 777 39.42 7.85 0.20
CA LYS A 777 39.57 8.30 1.57
C LYS A 777 38.18 8.45 2.14
N PRO A 778 37.74 7.64 3.10
CA PRO A 778 36.62 8.06 3.91
C PRO A 778 37.03 9.40 4.56
N PRO A 779 36.13 10.35 4.71
CA PRO A 779 36.41 11.53 5.50
C PRO A 779 36.95 11.04 6.86
N VAL A 780 37.99 11.71 7.37
CA VAL A 780 38.59 11.44 8.70
C VAL A 780 37.54 11.85 9.74
N THR A 781 36.54 11.07 9.84
CA THR A 781 35.72 10.93 11.02
C THR A 781 36.20 9.63 11.63
N GLU A 782 36.97 9.73 12.67
CA GLU A 782 37.12 8.59 13.56
C GLU A 782 35.73 8.03 13.77
N PRO A 783 35.50 6.74 13.50
CA PRO A 783 34.22 6.16 13.84
C PRO A 783 33.99 6.48 15.31
N PRO A 784 32.86 7.06 15.70
CA PRO A 784 32.61 7.29 17.11
C PRO A 784 32.91 5.97 17.82
N VAL A 785 33.72 6.02 18.86
CA VAL A 785 33.94 4.88 19.76
C VAL A 785 32.59 4.65 20.43
N THR A 786 31.69 4.06 19.69
CA THR A 786 30.48 3.50 20.26
C THR A 786 30.92 2.20 20.85
N GLU A 787 31.36 2.28 22.12
CA GLU A 787 31.19 1.11 22.96
C GLU A 787 29.77 0.63 22.72
N PRO A 788 29.57 -0.62 22.38
CA PRO A 788 28.21 -1.14 22.30
C PRO A 788 27.56 -0.78 23.62
N PRO A 789 26.35 -0.25 23.62
CA PRO A 789 25.69 0.09 24.86
C PRO A 789 25.81 -1.14 25.74
N VAL A 790 26.38 -0.95 26.93
CA VAL A 790 26.39 -1.99 27.98
C VAL A 790 24.91 -2.12 28.34
N THR A 791 24.20 -2.87 27.55
CA THR A 791 22.89 -3.31 27.93
C THR A 791 23.10 -4.37 28.98
N GLU A 792 23.20 -3.92 30.21
CA GLU A 792 22.93 -4.84 31.29
C GLU A 792 21.51 -5.37 31.04
N PRO A 793 21.36 -6.66 30.93
CA PRO A 793 20.03 -7.23 30.88
C PRO A 793 19.29 -6.77 32.14
N PRO A 794 18.01 -6.41 32.05
CA PRO A 794 17.27 -5.96 33.24
C PRO A 794 17.48 -6.98 34.35
N VAL A 795 17.88 -6.47 35.51
CA VAL A 795 18.34 -7.27 36.67
C VAL A 795 17.15 -8.05 37.24
N THR A 796 16.78 -9.09 36.59
CA THR A 796 16.47 -10.35 37.21
C THR A 796 17.83 -11.09 37.20
N LYS A 797 18.54 -11.06 38.30
CA LYS A 797 19.84 -11.68 38.35
C LYS A 797 19.74 -13.13 37.84
N PRO A 798 19.92 -13.38 36.56
CA PRO A 798 20.59 -14.59 36.16
C PRO A 798 22.03 -14.42 36.59
N PRO A 799 22.75 -15.46 36.94
CA PRO A 799 24.16 -15.39 37.30
C PRO A 799 24.82 -14.55 36.19
N VAL A 800 25.56 -13.58 36.67
CA VAL A 800 26.24 -12.57 35.90
C VAL A 800 27.10 -13.25 34.85
N THR A 801 26.51 -13.51 33.70
CA THR A 801 27.30 -13.60 32.50
C THR A 801 27.22 -12.21 31.91
N GLU A 802 28.17 -11.40 32.26
CA GLU A 802 28.45 -10.25 31.41
C GLU A 802 28.54 -10.80 30.01
N PRO A 803 27.67 -10.35 29.10
CA PRO A 803 27.91 -10.65 27.72
C PRO A 803 29.36 -10.23 27.47
N PRO A 804 30.19 -11.07 26.88
CA PRO A 804 31.54 -10.69 26.60
C PRO A 804 31.44 -9.30 26.01
N VAL A 805 32.16 -8.36 26.67
CA VAL A 805 32.28 -7.01 26.12
C VAL A 805 32.99 -7.22 24.80
N THR A 806 32.22 -7.55 23.80
CA THR A 806 32.69 -7.46 22.45
C THR A 806 32.72 -5.98 22.18
N GLU A 807 33.73 -5.33 22.69
CA GLU A 807 34.24 -4.22 21.97
C GLU A 807 34.33 -4.76 20.55
N PRO A 808 33.57 -4.23 19.60
CA PRO A 808 33.85 -4.53 18.22
C PRO A 808 35.36 -4.30 18.12
N PRO A 809 36.13 -5.27 17.65
CA PRO A 809 37.57 -5.12 17.63
C PRO A 809 37.80 -3.73 17.11
N VAL A 810 38.50 -2.91 17.90
CA VAL A 810 38.92 -1.58 17.48
C VAL A 810 39.90 -1.86 16.36
N THR A 811 39.35 -2.25 15.25
CA THR A 811 40.05 -2.23 14.00
C THR A 811 40.12 -0.74 13.68
N LYS A 812 41.05 -0.08 14.36
CA LYS A 812 41.73 0.97 13.59
C LYS A 812 41.96 0.29 12.27
N PRO A 813 41.29 0.69 11.18
CA PRO A 813 41.69 0.21 9.89
C PRO A 813 43.22 0.35 9.90
N PRO A 814 43.98 -0.68 9.57
CA PRO A 814 45.41 -0.59 9.62
C PRO A 814 45.77 0.72 8.96
N VAL A 815 46.52 1.57 9.70
CA VAL A 815 47.03 2.81 9.13
C VAL A 815 48.12 2.37 8.15
N THR A 816 47.74 1.69 7.13
CA THR A 816 48.42 1.69 5.89
C THR A 816 47.86 2.93 5.22
N GLU A 817 48.60 4.01 5.38
CA GLU A 817 48.42 5.09 4.41
C GLU A 817 48.28 4.39 3.07
N PRO A 818 47.18 4.58 2.35
CA PRO A 818 47.08 4.04 1.02
C PRO A 818 48.36 4.48 0.32
N PRO A 819 49.05 3.57 -0.37
CA PRO A 819 50.28 3.97 -1.04
C PRO A 819 49.90 5.21 -1.84
N VAL A 820 50.69 6.28 -1.54
CA VAL A 820 50.49 7.55 -2.25
C VAL A 820 50.97 7.34 -3.68
N THR A 821 50.21 6.53 -4.39
CA THR A 821 50.15 6.67 -5.82
C THR A 821 49.14 7.79 -6.03
N LYS A 822 49.68 9.01 -6.08
CA LYS A 822 48.95 10.05 -6.79
C LYS A 822 48.40 9.37 -8.03
N PRO A 823 47.09 9.36 -8.23
CA PRO A 823 46.59 8.96 -9.53
C PRO A 823 47.43 9.76 -10.53
N PRO A 824 47.93 9.13 -11.61
CA PRO A 824 48.60 9.89 -12.62
C PRO A 824 47.66 11.06 -12.92
N VAL A 825 48.17 12.28 -12.74
CA VAL A 825 47.49 13.46 -13.18
C VAL A 825 47.52 13.39 -14.70
N THR A 826 46.71 12.54 -15.25
CA THR A 826 46.20 12.75 -16.55
C THR A 826 45.11 13.78 -16.31
N GLU A 827 45.53 15.03 -16.42
CA GLU A 827 44.60 16.08 -16.78
C GLU A 827 43.77 15.45 -17.90
N PRO A 828 42.44 15.40 -17.79
CA PRO A 828 41.62 15.01 -18.92
C PRO A 828 42.10 15.94 -20.04
N PRO A 829 42.39 15.45 -21.23
CA PRO A 829 42.79 16.31 -22.31
C PRO A 829 41.74 17.39 -22.36
N VAL A 830 42.20 18.62 -22.20
CA VAL A 830 41.38 19.81 -22.41
C VAL A 830 41.10 19.81 -23.91
N THR A 831 40.20 18.95 -24.30
CA THR A 831 39.42 19.17 -25.48
C THR A 831 38.38 20.19 -25.03
N GLU A 832 38.74 21.46 -25.19
CA GLU A 832 37.72 22.47 -25.33
C GLU A 832 36.68 21.88 -26.26
N PRO A 833 35.39 21.77 -25.86
CA PRO A 833 34.37 21.40 -26.82
C PRO A 833 34.54 22.40 -27.97
N PRO A 834 34.57 21.95 -29.23
CA PRO A 834 34.65 22.89 -30.34
C PRO A 834 33.55 23.90 -30.11
N VAL A 835 33.94 25.15 -30.01
CA VAL A 835 33.01 26.29 -30.01
C VAL A 835 32.41 26.31 -31.41
N THR A 836 31.49 25.42 -31.65
CA THR A 836 30.51 25.61 -32.68
C THR A 836 29.49 26.54 -32.06
N GLU A 837 29.67 27.85 -32.28
CA GLU A 837 28.56 28.77 -32.16
C GLU A 837 27.39 28.12 -32.88
N PRO A 838 26.24 27.96 -32.24
CA PRO A 838 25.07 27.49 -32.97
C PRO A 838 24.87 28.49 -34.11
N PRO A 839 24.64 28.07 -35.33
CA PRO A 839 24.36 29.00 -36.41
C PRO A 839 23.20 29.86 -35.95
N VAL A 840 23.46 31.17 -35.92
CA VAL A 840 22.42 32.18 -35.72
C VAL A 840 21.54 32.12 -36.95
N THR A 841 20.66 31.17 -36.99
CA THR A 841 19.49 31.24 -37.84
C THR A 841 18.47 32.02 -37.05
N GLU A 842 18.39 33.33 -37.33
CA GLU A 842 17.23 34.11 -36.97
C GLU A 842 16.00 33.28 -37.46
N PRO A 843 15.03 33.04 -36.59
CA PRO A 843 13.80 32.42 -37.05
C PRO A 843 13.20 33.35 -38.10
N PRO A 844 12.74 32.83 -39.24
CA PRO A 844 12.10 33.66 -40.25
C PRO A 844 10.93 34.37 -39.56
N VAL A 845 10.93 35.68 -39.58
CA VAL A 845 9.80 36.49 -39.12
C VAL A 845 8.67 36.30 -40.12
N THR A 846 7.97 35.19 -40.00
CA THR A 846 6.69 35.07 -40.64
C THR A 846 5.69 35.62 -39.64
N LYS A 847 5.26 36.89 -39.93
CA LYS A 847 4.06 37.44 -39.32
C LYS A 847 2.94 36.40 -39.53
N PRO A 848 2.26 35.94 -38.48
CA PRO A 848 1.08 35.14 -38.69
C PRO A 848 0.09 35.92 -39.56
N PRO A 849 -0.57 35.31 -40.53
CA PRO A 849 -1.62 35.97 -41.27
C PRO A 849 -2.71 36.36 -40.28
N VAL A 850 -3.02 37.65 -40.26
CA VAL A 850 -4.19 38.18 -39.53
C VAL A 850 -5.40 37.69 -40.31
N THR A 851 -5.86 36.49 -39.93
CA THR A 851 -7.20 36.10 -40.29
C THR A 851 -8.09 36.52 -39.12
N GLU A 852 -8.85 37.58 -39.32
CA GLU A 852 -9.98 37.90 -38.46
C GLU A 852 -10.88 36.65 -38.39
N PRO A 853 -11.31 36.19 -37.21
CA PRO A 853 -12.25 35.12 -37.11
C PRO A 853 -13.58 35.57 -37.79
N PRO A 854 -14.23 34.74 -38.58
CA PRO A 854 -15.52 35.08 -39.14
C PRO A 854 -16.51 35.31 -38.00
N VAL A 855 -17.12 36.47 -37.97
CA VAL A 855 -18.23 36.82 -37.07
C VAL A 855 -19.41 35.97 -37.52
N THR A 856 -19.54 34.77 -36.94
CA THR A 856 -20.79 34.03 -37.04
C THR A 856 -21.62 34.40 -35.81
N GLU A 857 -22.63 35.17 -36.01
CA GLU A 857 -23.70 35.38 -35.04
C GLU A 857 -24.27 33.99 -34.66
N PRO A 858 -24.47 33.69 -33.37
CA PRO A 858 -25.12 32.46 -32.99
C PRO A 858 -26.59 32.50 -33.47
N PRO A 859 -27.12 31.40 -34.00
CA PRO A 859 -28.52 31.36 -34.38
C PRO A 859 -29.37 31.50 -33.13
N VAL A 860 -30.28 32.52 -33.15
CA VAL A 860 -31.32 32.72 -32.15
C VAL A 860 -32.33 31.59 -32.26
N THR A 861 -32.12 30.51 -31.54
CA THR A 861 -33.14 29.49 -31.32
C THR A 861 -33.95 29.90 -30.10
N LYS A 862 -35.19 30.35 -30.32
CA LYS A 862 -36.21 30.50 -29.28
C LYS A 862 -36.40 29.12 -28.63
N PRO A 863 -36.42 29.02 -27.29
CA PRO A 863 -36.76 27.78 -26.62
C PRO A 863 -38.22 27.43 -26.95
N PRO A 864 -38.54 26.14 -27.17
CA PRO A 864 -39.93 25.71 -27.32
C PRO A 864 -40.67 25.95 -26.01
N VAL A 865 -41.81 26.62 -26.09
CA VAL A 865 -42.79 26.76 -24.99
C VAL A 865 -43.39 25.37 -24.78
N THR A 866 -42.96 24.67 -23.75
CA THR A 866 -43.65 23.48 -23.26
C THR A 866 -44.64 23.91 -22.20
N GLU A 867 -45.93 23.78 -22.56
CA GLU A 867 -47.03 23.87 -21.59
C GLU A 867 -46.88 22.74 -20.55
N PRO A 868 -47.14 23.01 -19.25
CA PRO A 868 -47.09 21.97 -18.25
C PRO A 868 -48.21 20.94 -18.44
N PRO A 869 -47.92 19.64 -18.22
CA PRO A 869 -48.97 18.64 -18.33
C PRO A 869 -50.04 18.80 -17.27
N VAL A 870 -51.28 18.79 -17.68
CA VAL A 870 -52.50 18.79 -16.86
C VAL A 870 -52.50 17.49 -16.07
N THR A 871 -52.41 17.56 -14.74
CA THR A 871 -52.64 16.45 -13.83
C THR A 871 -54.14 16.06 -13.82
N PRO A 872 -54.48 14.77 -14.01
CA PRO A 872 -55.83 14.32 -13.74
C PRO A 872 -56.01 14.10 -12.25
N THR A 873 -56.91 14.88 -11.64
CA THR A 873 -57.46 14.65 -10.31
C THR A 873 -58.32 13.38 -10.31
N TRP A 874 -57.98 12.42 -9.49
CA TRP A 874 -58.90 11.40 -9.02
C TRP A 874 -59.14 11.61 -7.52
N GLY A 875 -60.37 11.93 -7.17
CA GLY A 875 -60.96 11.77 -5.85
C GLY A 875 -62.15 10.81 -5.97
N PRO A 876 -62.79 10.44 -4.90
CA PRO A 876 -62.41 10.27 -3.48
C PRO A 876 -61.96 8.88 -3.13
#